data_93335c453cebcfa9b9c6b87afaafe418
#
_entry.id   93335c453cebcfa9b9c6b87afaafe418
#
_cell.length_a   1.000
_cell.length_b   1.000
_cell.length_c   1.000
_cell.angle_alpha   90.00
_cell.angle_beta   90.00
_cell.angle_gamma   90.00
#
_symmetry.space_group_name_H-M   'P 1'
#
loop_
_entity.id
_entity.type
_entity.pdbx_description
1 polymer ?
#
loop_
_entity_poly.entity_id
_entity_poly.type
_entity_poly.pdbx_seq_one_letter_code
_entity_poly.pdbx_strand_id
1 'polypeptide(L)'
;MTDTQFNALLAPGRIAGLDLDNRVFLPAMDMNLCVEGEISDGEIAHYTARAAGGTAMVITGTGAVAWPIGATSRHQPAFSDDKFIPGIRRLADSIHAVGGKLCMQLCHHGKTASVDTADGRPQLVPSLLEGGPDLSALRDSPMSELMGLANATQGKKATYKIADEDDLAWVIDQFAQAARRVKDAGVDAIEIHAAHGYLLSTFLSRGYNKRDDRWGGSLENRARLTCEVVKAIKKVVGVDYPVLVRVNGFEFGLTDGLTPEETARAAAMIEEAGADAIHVSAHAHNPFADFTQGPLPAGVAQYREYTKTIKQHVTVPVVAVGRMLPEIANEMLALGECDFVSMGRQLLADPELVNKIKDGARQSVRPCINCYVCVEQNFFDGNPKCAVNPALCNESVAVLAPMVRAKHVVVIGGGPGGMEAARVAALRGAKVTLIEKGSRLGGTMWFSQLTTPANQLLVDWFTHEIERLNVDVLLSTEANRDVIAALNADEVIVATGARRGLPNVPGAELSHVLTGDALRAVITGEKESNNRSLSALGKVIVATGRTIGLLNSVDRIRSLSKTWMPVGKRVVVIGGGLVGLELAEFLAERGRKVTVLEEGPHMGLPMAMPRRWTAVIKATKHGVVLVRDASVVSIDKVSVRYRVGEDEFEARGDTVVVASQVEPDSKLADKLSGLGIRIQVVGDALNVGYIEGAMHTAHEVAREL
;
A
#
# COMPACT_ATOMS: atom_id res chain seq x y z
N MET A 1 10.00 27.78 -8.85
CA MET A 1 11.02 27.03 -9.60
C MET A 1 10.33 26.38 -10.75
N THR A 2 10.63 26.87 -11.92
CA THR A 2 9.91 26.65 -13.17
C THR A 2 10.11 25.23 -13.73
N ASP A 3 9.07 24.69 -14.31
CA ASP A 3 8.87 23.73 -15.44
C ASP A 3 9.93 22.68 -15.88
N THR A 4 11.14 22.70 -15.35
CA THR A 4 12.25 21.83 -15.82
C THR A 4 12.42 20.54 -14.99
N GLN A 5 11.68 20.40 -13.88
CA GLN A 5 11.97 19.34 -12.90
C GLN A 5 11.53 17.93 -13.35
N PHE A 6 10.52 17.81 -14.22
CA PHE A 6 9.94 16.50 -14.63
C PHE A 6 9.87 16.33 -16.16
N ASN A 7 10.79 16.95 -16.91
CA ASN A 7 10.76 16.93 -18.37
C ASN A 7 10.82 15.53 -18.99
N ALA A 8 11.62 14.62 -18.42
CA ALA A 8 11.71 13.26 -18.95
C ALA A 8 10.41 12.46 -18.66
N LEU A 9 9.80 12.68 -17.49
CA LEU A 9 8.55 12.03 -17.09
C LEU A 9 7.35 12.47 -17.94
N LEU A 10 7.30 13.76 -18.28
CA LEU A 10 6.22 14.38 -19.05
C LEU A 10 6.47 14.37 -20.57
N ALA A 11 7.63 13.90 -21.03
CA ALA A 11 7.92 13.79 -22.44
C ALA A 11 7.01 12.77 -23.13
N PRO A 12 6.55 13.03 -24.37
CA PRO A 12 5.78 12.06 -25.12
C PRO A 12 6.60 10.78 -25.40
N GLY A 13 5.89 9.69 -25.66
CA GLY A 13 6.51 8.41 -25.99
C GLY A 13 5.70 7.65 -27.02
N ARG A 14 6.23 6.51 -27.48
CA ARG A 14 5.56 5.66 -28.45
C ARG A 14 5.85 4.18 -28.18
N ILE A 15 4.82 3.32 -28.35
CA ILE A 15 4.95 1.86 -28.38
C ILE A 15 4.27 1.37 -29.65
N ALA A 16 5.03 0.74 -30.56
CA ALA A 16 4.54 0.37 -31.89
C ALA A 16 3.80 1.52 -32.59
N GLY A 17 2.56 1.33 -32.99
CA GLY A 17 1.70 2.34 -33.61
C GLY A 17 1.03 3.34 -32.65
N LEU A 18 1.22 3.23 -31.32
CA LEU A 18 0.51 4.02 -30.31
C LEU A 18 1.37 5.17 -29.75
N ASP A 19 0.93 6.41 -30.01
CA ASP A 19 1.51 7.60 -29.40
C ASP A 19 0.94 7.84 -28.00
N LEU A 20 1.78 8.28 -27.06
CA LEU A 20 1.51 8.46 -25.64
C LEU A 20 1.99 9.86 -25.21
N ASP A 21 1.14 10.62 -24.53
CA ASP A 21 1.39 12.03 -24.19
C ASP A 21 2.45 12.24 -23.11
N ASN A 22 2.76 11.21 -22.32
CA ASN A 22 3.79 11.20 -21.29
C ASN A 22 4.28 9.78 -21.01
N ARG A 23 5.17 9.62 -20.01
CA ARG A 23 5.82 8.34 -19.71
C ARG A 23 5.22 7.60 -18.51
N VAL A 24 4.07 8.03 -17.97
CA VAL A 24 3.48 7.45 -16.75
C VAL A 24 2.34 6.51 -17.08
N PHE A 25 2.40 5.27 -16.58
CA PHE A 25 1.34 4.27 -16.69
C PHE A 25 0.75 3.94 -15.31
N LEU A 26 -0.56 3.62 -15.30
CA LEU A 26 -1.14 2.82 -14.23
C LEU A 26 -0.85 1.35 -14.56
N PRO A 27 -0.07 0.61 -13.74
CA PRO A 27 0.15 -0.82 -13.97
C PRO A 27 -1.10 -1.62 -13.63
N ALA A 28 -1.20 -2.81 -14.20
CA ALA A 28 -2.21 -3.79 -13.82
C ALA A 28 -2.18 -4.06 -12.31
N MET A 29 -3.33 -3.88 -11.68
CA MET A 29 -3.63 -4.20 -10.27
C MET A 29 -5.06 -4.69 -10.21
N ASP A 30 -5.29 -5.81 -9.53
CA ASP A 30 -6.64 -6.38 -9.41
C ASP A 30 -7.47 -5.51 -8.47
N MET A 31 -8.51 -4.91 -9.02
CA MET A 31 -9.43 -4.02 -8.30
C MET A 31 -10.68 -4.75 -7.82
N ASN A 32 -10.92 -5.95 -8.37
CA ASN A 32 -12.05 -6.82 -8.03
C ASN A 32 -13.42 -6.12 -8.13
N LEU A 33 -13.57 -5.21 -9.09
CA LEU A 33 -14.81 -4.42 -9.30
C LEU A 33 -15.73 -5.00 -10.37
N CYS A 34 -15.27 -5.99 -11.14
CA CYS A 34 -16.11 -6.69 -12.11
C CYS A 34 -17.11 -7.62 -11.41
N VAL A 35 -18.17 -8.01 -12.11
CA VAL A 35 -19.20 -8.93 -11.61
C VAL A 35 -19.32 -10.10 -12.59
N GLU A 36 -18.92 -11.30 -12.17
CA GLU A 36 -18.93 -12.51 -13.02
C GLU A 36 -18.28 -12.27 -14.39
N GLY A 37 -17.13 -11.60 -14.39
CA GLY A 37 -16.37 -11.27 -15.61
C GLY A 37 -16.82 -10.02 -16.37
N GLU A 38 -17.97 -9.46 -16.05
CA GLU A 38 -18.51 -8.26 -16.71
C GLU A 38 -17.90 -6.97 -16.13
N ILE A 39 -17.54 -6.04 -16.99
CA ILE A 39 -17.06 -4.70 -16.61
C ILE A 39 -18.19 -3.91 -15.94
N SER A 40 -18.00 -3.53 -14.69
CA SER A 40 -18.96 -2.74 -13.91
C SER A 40 -18.77 -1.22 -14.09
N ASP A 41 -19.75 -0.43 -13.66
CA ASP A 41 -19.63 1.03 -13.60
C ASP A 41 -18.54 1.48 -12.62
N GLY A 42 -18.30 0.72 -11.54
CA GLY A 42 -17.20 0.95 -10.61
C GLY A 42 -15.81 0.79 -11.27
N GLU A 43 -15.64 -0.26 -12.08
CA GLU A 43 -14.43 -0.50 -12.87
C GLU A 43 -14.18 0.67 -13.85
N ILE A 44 -15.24 1.11 -14.57
CA ILE A 44 -15.18 2.24 -15.48
C ILE A 44 -14.78 3.53 -14.73
N ALA A 45 -15.44 3.85 -13.64
CA ALA A 45 -15.16 5.05 -12.86
C ALA A 45 -13.72 5.06 -12.34
N HIS A 46 -13.24 3.91 -11.85
CA HIS A 46 -11.89 3.75 -11.34
C HIS A 46 -10.82 4.08 -12.39
N TYR A 47 -10.86 3.45 -13.57
CA TYR A 47 -9.84 3.67 -14.61
C TYR A 47 -9.98 5.02 -15.29
N THR A 48 -11.21 5.49 -15.52
CA THR A 48 -11.47 6.82 -16.10
C THR A 48 -10.91 7.94 -15.23
N ALA A 49 -11.02 7.83 -13.91
CA ALA A 49 -10.46 8.84 -13.00
C ALA A 49 -8.93 8.98 -13.12
N ARG A 50 -8.19 7.88 -13.34
CA ARG A 50 -6.73 7.92 -13.52
C ARG A 50 -6.34 8.41 -14.91
N ALA A 51 -7.10 8.05 -15.93
CA ALA A 51 -6.90 8.58 -17.27
C ALA A 51 -7.16 10.10 -17.30
N ALA A 52 -8.27 10.57 -16.73
CA ALA A 52 -8.59 11.99 -16.59
C ALA A 52 -7.53 12.75 -15.77
N GLY A 53 -6.88 12.08 -14.80
CA GLY A 53 -5.76 12.61 -14.04
C GLY A 53 -4.45 12.71 -14.81
N GLY A 54 -4.46 12.47 -16.13
CA GLY A 54 -3.36 12.68 -17.05
C GLY A 54 -2.43 11.48 -17.25
N THR A 55 -2.74 10.30 -16.69
CA THR A 55 -1.97 9.07 -16.92
C THR A 55 -2.01 8.69 -18.41
N ALA A 56 -0.85 8.52 -19.05
CA ALA A 56 -0.78 8.29 -20.49
C ALA A 56 -1.43 6.98 -20.94
N MET A 57 -1.31 5.92 -20.13
CA MET A 57 -1.97 4.64 -20.38
C MET A 57 -2.38 4.00 -19.05
N VAL A 58 -3.61 3.53 -18.98
CA VAL A 58 -4.11 2.72 -17.87
C VAL A 58 -4.12 1.25 -18.29
N ILE A 59 -3.48 0.38 -17.47
CA ILE A 59 -3.48 -1.07 -17.68
C ILE A 59 -4.44 -1.67 -16.65
N THR A 60 -5.48 -2.37 -17.11
CA THR A 60 -6.46 -3.00 -16.21
C THR A 60 -5.82 -4.11 -15.36
N GLY A 61 -6.45 -4.48 -14.27
CA GLY A 61 -6.14 -5.71 -13.54
C GLY A 61 -6.19 -6.94 -14.45
N THR A 62 -5.68 -8.06 -13.95
CA THR A 62 -5.59 -9.29 -14.74
C THR A 62 -6.97 -9.73 -15.24
N GLY A 63 -7.10 -9.95 -16.54
CA GLY A 63 -8.33 -10.49 -17.13
C GLY A 63 -8.13 -11.91 -17.64
N ALA A 64 -9.10 -12.79 -17.36
CA ALA A 64 -9.02 -14.21 -17.69
C ALA A 64 -9.33 -14.47 -19.17
N VAL A 65 -8.35 -15.04 -19.90
CA VAL A 65 -8.49 -15.36 -21.33
C VAL A 65 -9.48 -16.50 -21.59
N ALA A 66 -9.71 -17.36 -20.60
CA ALA A 66 -10.55 -18.56 -20.73
C ALA A 66 -11.66 -18.64 -19.65
N TRP A 67 -12.11 -17.49 -19.15
CA TRP A 67 -13.14 -17.38 -18.10
C TRP A 67 -14.25 -18.44 -18.20
N PRO A 68 -14.64 -19.12 -17.07
CA PRO A 68 -14.09 -18.99 -15.72
C PRO A 68 -12.82 -19.81 -15.48
N ILE A 69 -12.34 -20.56 -16.46
CA ILE A 69 -11.14 -21.39 -16.36
C ILE A 69 -9.92 -20.48 -16.30
N GLY A 70 -8.99 -20.82 -15.42
CA GLY A 70 -7.75 -20.07 -15.24
C GLY A 70 -7.91 -18.70 -14.57
N ALA A 71 -9.04 -18.41 -13.91
CA ALA A 71 -9.31 -17.17 -13.18
C ALA A 71 -8.94 -17.27 -11.69
N THR A 72 -8.46 -16.17 -11.08
CA THR A 72 -8.22 -16.08 -9.63
C THR A 72 -9.44 -15.58 -8.86
N SER A 73 -10.30 -14.79 -9.51
CA SER A 73 -11.47 -14.17 -8.89
C SER A 73 -12.63 -14.11 -9.86
N ARG A 74 -13.86 -14.18 -9.35
CA ARG A 74 -15.07 -13.90 -10.15
C ARG A 74 -15.28 -12.40 -10.39
N HIS A 75 -14.48 -11.57 -9.75
CA HIS A 75 -14.53 -10.12 -9.79
C HIS A 75 -13.47 -9.49 -10.72
N GLN A 76 -12.84 -10.29 -11.60
CA GLN A 76 -11.87 -9.81 -12.60
C GLN A 76 -12.49 -9.80 -14.02
N PRO A 77 -11.94 -9.02 -14.98
CA PRO A 77 -12.44 -8.99 -16.36
C PRO A 77 -12.35 -10.34 -17.06
N ALA A 78 -13.31 -10.66 -17.91
CA ALA A 78 -13.31 -11.87 -18.73
C ALA A 78 -13.21 -11.55 -20.22
N PHE A 79 -12.47 -12.40 -20.96
CA PHE A 79 -12.23 -12.23 -22.40
C PHE A 79 -12.57 -13.50 -23.21
N SER A 80 -13.21 -14.48 -22.59
CA SER A 80 -13.45 -15.80 -23.16
C SER A 80 -14.61 -15.87 -24.17
N ASP A 81 -15.48 -14.86 -24.19
CA ASP A 81 -16.72 -14.86 -24.99
C ASP A 81 -16.99 -13.47 -25.55
N ASP A 82 -17.62 -13.41 -26.76
CA ASP A 82 -17.96 -12.16 -27.41
C ASP A 82 -18.99 -11.33 -26.63
N LYS A 83 -19.76 -11.94 -25.72
CA LYS A 83 -20.68 -11.26 -24.81
C LYS A 83 -20.02 -10.20 -23.92
N PHE A 84 -18.72 -10.34 -23.65
CA PHE A 84 -17.97 -9.38 -22.83
C PHE A 84 -17.51 -8.12 -23.60
N ILE A 85 -17.53 -8.15 -24.95
CA ILE A 85 -17.12 -7.04 -25.81
C ILE A 85 -17.84 -5.72 -25.48
N PRO A 86 -19.19 -5.69 -25.29
CA PRO A 86 -19.88 -4.43 -24.99
C PRO A 86 -19.41 -3.75 -23.71
N GLY A 87 -19.16 -4.50 -22.63
CA GLY A 87 -18.64 -3.95 -21.37
C GLY A 87 -17.24 -3.38 -21.53
N ILE A 88 -16.34 -4.10 -22.22
CA ILE A 88 -14.97 -3.66 -22.52
C ILE A 88 -15.01 -2.38 -23.39
N ARG A 89 -15.89 -2.30 -24.37
CA ARG A 89 -16.05 -1.11 -25.22
C ARG A 89 -16.49 0.11 -24.41
N ARG A 90 -17.45 -0.04 -23.49
CA ARG A 90 -17.87 1.04 -22.59
C ARG A 90 -16.69 1.60 -21.79
N LEU A 91 -15.81 0.73 -21.29
CA LEU A 91 -14.60 1.13 -20.58
C LEU A 91 -13.64 1.89 -21.51
N ALA A 92 -13.37 1.36 -22.72
CA ALA A 92 -12.53 2.01 -23.71
C ALA A 92 -13.05 3.39 -24.09
N ASP A 93 -14.34 3.50 -24.43
CA ASP A 93 -14.99 4.76 -24.80
C ASP A 93 -14.90 5.81 -23.67
N SER A 94 -15.07 5.39 -22.41
CA SER A 94 -14.98 6.29 -21.26
C SER A 94 -13.56 6.82 -21.05
N ILE A 95 -12.55 5.99 -21.26
CA ILE A 95 -11.13 6.39 -21.17
C ILE A 95 -10.75 7.31 -22.33
N HIS A 96 -11.18 6.99 -23.56
CA HIS A 96 -10.96 7.82 -24.74
C HIS A 96 -11.63 9.19 -24.63
N ALA A 97 -12.83 9.26 -24.03
CA ALA A 97 -13.54 10.52 -23.81
C ALA A 97 -12.77 11.54 -22.98
N VAL A 98 -11.82 11.08 -22.15
CA VAL A 98 -10.94 11.94 -21.34
C VAL A 98 -9.52 12.03 -21.90
N GLY A 99 -9.27 11.53 -23.13
CA GLY A 99 -7.98 11.59 -23.81
C GLY A 99 -6.97 10.52 -23.40
N GLY A 100 -7.33 9.57 -22.54
CA GLY A 100 -6.47 8.48 -22.09
C GLY A 100 -6.33 7.34 -23.08
N LYS A 101 -5.43 6.40 -22.80
CA LYS A 101 -5.23 5.14 -23.53
C LYS A 101 -5.49 3.95 -22.62
N LEU A 102 -6.14 2.92 -23.15
CA LEU A 102 -6.47 1.68 -22.46
C LEU A 102 -5.59 0.53 -22.92
N CYS A 103 -4.99 -0.18 -21.96
CA CYS A 103 -4.35 -1.46 -22.17
C CYS A 103 -5.05 -2.52 -21.30
N MET A 104 -5.39 -3.68 -21.87
CA MET A 104 -5.96 -4.78 -21.07
C MET A 104 -4.93 -5.90 -20.87
N GLN A 105 -4.77 -6.34 -19.60
CA GLN A 105 -3.85 -7.40 -19.27
C GLN A 105 -4.50 -8.77 -19.39
N LEU A 106 -3.98 -9.58 -20.32
CA LEU A 106 -4.42 -10.95 -20.58
C LEU A 106 -3.68 -11.95 -19.71
N CYS A 107 -4.39 -12.82 -19.00
CA CYS A 107 -3.81 -13.78 -18.08
C CYS A 107 -4.52 -15.15 -18.12
N HIS A 108 -3.74 -16.21 -17.86
CA HIS A 108 -4.19 -17.48 -17.33
C HIS A 108 -3.41 -17.75 -16.06
N HIS A 109 -4.09 -17.86 -14.93
CA HIS A 109 -3.42 -17.81 -13.62
C HIS A 109 -2.74 -19.11 -13.21
N GLY A 110 -2.97 -20.22 -13.95
CA GLY A 110 -2.27 -21.48 -13.71
C GLY A 110 -2.46 -21.98 -12.27
N LYS A 111 -1.36 -22.22 -11.57
CA LYS A 111 -1.36 -22.75 -10.18
C LYS A 111 -2.06 -21.88 -9.14
N THR A 112 -2.48 -20.68 -9.48
CA THR A 112 -3.21 -19.75 -8.60
C THR A 112 -4.64 -19.48 -9.06
N ALA A 113 -5.15 -20.27 -10.02
CA ALA A 113 -6.53 -20.18 -10.52
C ALA A 113 -7.55 -20.63 -9.45
N SER A 114 -7.84 -19.73 -8.50
CA SER A 114 -8.68 -20.03 -7.33
C SER A 114 -10.11 -20.40 -7.73
N VAL A 115 -10.63 -19.83 -8.82
CA VAL A 115 -11.95 -20.17 -9.37
C VAL A 115 -12.00 -21.64 -9.85
N ASP A 116 -10.90 -22.14 -10.44
CA ASP A 116 -10.83 -23.56 -10.81
C ASP A 116 -10.91 -24.45 -9.58
N THR A 117 -10.21 -24.09 -8.50
CA THR A 117 -10.29 -24.80 -7.21
C THR A 117 -11.72 -24.75 -6.65
N ALA A 118 -12.36 -23.58 -6.64
CA ALA A 118 -13.73 -23.40 -6.16
C ALA A 118 -14.74 -24.25 -6.95
N ASP A 119 -14.53 -24.39 -8.25
CA ASP A 119 -15.40 -25.16 -9.15
C ASP A 119 -15.00 -26.65 -9.24
N GLY A 120 -13.91 -27.07 -8.54
CA GLY A 120 -13.46 -28.47 -8.53
C GLY A 120 -12.68 -28.88 -9.77
N ARG A 121 -12.19 -27.93 -10.57
CA ARG A 121 -11.29 -28.17 -11.71
C ARG A 121 -9.83 -28.17 -11.27
N PRO A 122 -8.95 -28.98 -11.91
CA PRO A 122 -7.52 -28.92 -11.64
C PRO A 122 -6.91 -27.63 -12.23
N GLN A 123 -5.94 -27.09 -11.52
CA GLN A 123 -5.13 -25.96 -11.97
C GLN A 123 -4.01 -26.45 -12.92
N LEU A 124 -3.80 -25.78 -14.05
CA LEU A 124 -2.73 -26.12 -15.01
C LEU A 124 -1.37 -25.67 -14.48
N VAL A 125 -0.39 -26.59 -14.54
CA VAL A 125 1.00 -26.33 -14.13
C VAL A 125 1.99 -26.98 -15.12
N PRO A 126 3.23 -26.46 -15.24
CA PRO A 126 4.27 -27.13 -16.03
C PRO A 126 4.74 -28.44 -15.38
N SER A 127 4.82 -28.47 -14.03
CA SER A 127 5.29 -29.61 -13.25
C SER A 127 4.69 -29.56 -11.85
N LEU A 128 4.56 -30.69 -11.19
CA LEU A 128 4.23 -30.74 -9.77
C LEU A 128 5.45 -30.32 -8.96
N LEU A 129 5.25 -29.45 -7.98
CA LEU A 129 6.29 -29.07 -7.03
C LEU A 129 6.24 -29.97 -5.81
N GLU A 130 7.41 -30.35 -5.31
CA GLU A 130 7.54 -31.05 -4.03
C GLU A 130 7.44 -30.05 -2.87
N GLY A 131 6.79 -30.45 -1.78
CA GLY A 131 6.59 -29.63 -0.58
C GLY A 131 5.31 -28.79 -0.62
N GLY A 132 4.91 -28.32 0.56
CA GLY A 132 3.78 -27.41 0.75
C GLY A 132 4.24 -25.97 1.01
N PRO A 133 3.31 -24.98 0.98
CA PRO A 133 3.63 -23.61 1.33
C PRO A 133 4.01 -23.51 2.81
N ASP A 134 4.98 -22.64 3.12
CA ASP A 134 5.26 -22.26 4.50
C ASP A 134 4.13 -21.34 5.01
N LEU A 135 3.33 -21.85 5.94
CA LEU A 135 2.21 -21.13 6.53
C LEU A 135 2.57 -20.45 7.87
N SER A 136 3.84 -20.44 8.25
CA SER A 136 4.30 -19.90 9.55
C SER A 136 3.90 -18.42 9.75
N ALA A 137 3.87 -17.65 8.68
CA ALA A 137 3.44 -16.24 8.71
C ALA A 137 1.95 -16.05 9.03
N LEU A 138 1.12 -17.08 8.79
CA LEU A 138 -0.32 -17.04 9.14
C LEU A 138 -0.60 -17.20 10.62
N ARG A 139 0.42 -17.50 11.44
CA ARG A 139 0.27 -17.63 12.91
C ARG A 139 -0.36 -16.38 13.54
N ASP A 140 -0.04 -15.21 13.03
CA ASP A 140 -0.57 -13.94 13.53
C ASP A 140 -1.82 -13.46 12.77
N SER A 141 -2.46 -14.35 12.01
CA SER A 141 -3.72 -14.05 11.30
C SER A 141 -4.91 -14.53 12.11
N PRO A 142 -5.85 -13.65 12.47
CA PRO A 142 -7.10 -14.02 13.12
C PRO A 142 -7.98 -14.86 12.18
N MET A 143 -8.96 -15.57 12.74
CA MET A 143 -9.86 -16.43 11.99
C MET A 143 -10.55 -15.70 10.82
N SER A 144 -10.92 -14.44 11.02
CA SER A 144 -11.55 -13.60 9.97
C SER A 144 -10.68 -13.42 8.73
N GLU A 145 -9.36 -13.23 8.92
CA GLU A 145 -8.41 -13.15 7.81
C GLU A 145 -8.20 -14.51 7.12
N LEU A 146 -8.09 -15.59 7.91
CA LEU A 146 -7.97 -16.94 7.37
C LEU A 146 -9.20 -17.31 6.53
N MET A 147 -10.40 -16.94 6.99
CA MET A 147 -11.63 -17.09 6.20
C MET A 147 -11.59 -16.22 4.94
N GLY A 148 -11.12 -14.97 5.05
CA GLY A 148 -10.93 -14.08 3.88
C GLY A 148 -9.99 -14.68 2.82
N LEU A 149 -8.85 -15.23 3.24
CA LEU A 149 -7.93 -15.93 2.34
C LEU A 149 -8.55 -17.15 1.65
N ALA A 150 -9.53 -17.78 2.29
CA ALA A 150 -10.23 -18.96 1.75
C ALA A 150 -11.40 -18.59 0.81
N ASN A 151 -11.82 -17.32 0.74
CA ASN A 151 -13.00 -16.89 -0.04
C ASN A 151 -12.91 -17.31 -1.51
N ALA A 152 -11.84 -16.98 -2.20
CA ALA A 152 -11.69 -17.24 -3.62
C ALA A 152 -11.70 -18.74 -3.96
N THR A 153 -11.27 -19.61 -3.05
CA THR A 153 -11.27 -21.07 -3.22
C THR A 153 -12.48 -21.76 -2.60
N GLN A 154 -13.35 -21.01 -1.88
CA GLN A 154 -14.44 -21.56 -1.06
C GLN A 154 -13.96 -22.60 -0.05
N GLY A 155 -12.75 -22.44 0.47
CA GLY A 155 -12.12 -23.36 1.42
C GLY A 155 -11.69 -24.71 0.84
N LYS A 156 -11.79 -24.92 -0.47
CA LYS A 156 -11.40 -26.15 -1.12
C LYS A 156 -9.89 -26.22 -1.35
N LYS A 157 -9.36 -27.45 -1.38
CA LYS A 157 -7.95 -27.72 -1.69
C LYS A 157 -7.73 -27.78 -3.19
N ALA A 158 -6.70 -27.09 -3.70
CA ALA A 158 -6.30 -27.13 -5.09
C ALA A 158 -5.86 -28.54 -5.52
N THR A 159 -6.24 -28.93 -6.73
CA THR A 159 -5.71 -30.07 -7.48
C THR A 159 -4.97 -29.55 -8.70
N TYR A 160 -4.03 -30.33 -9.25
CA TYR A 160 -3.16 -29.87 -10.33
C TYR A 160 -3.19 -30.86 -11.51
N LYS A 161 -3.12 -30.32 -12.72
CA LYS A 161 -2.89 -31.06 -13.97
C LYS A 161 -1.58 -30.58 -14.59
N ILE A 162 -0.63 -31.46 -14.86
CA ILE A 162 0.53 -31.14 -15.70
C ILE A 162 0.01 -30.95 -17.11
N ALA A 163 0.24 -29.73 -17.67
CA ALA A 163 -0.25 -29.40 -19.00
C ALA A 163 0.38 -30.28 -20.09
N ASP A 164 -0.45 -30.90 -20.92
CA ASP A 164 -0.03 -31.65 -22.11
C ASP A 164 -0.01 -30.73 -23.37
N GLU A 165 0.32 -31.29 -24.54
CA GLU A 165 0.39 -30.53 -25.79
C GLU A 165 -0.95 -29.91 -26.19
N ASP A 166 -2.06 -30.62 -25.95
CA ASP A 166 -3.41 -30.15 -26.28
C ASP A 166 -3.82 -29.00 -25.36
N ASP A 167 -3.51 -29.08 -24.06
CA ASP A 167 -3.73 -27.98 -23.12
C ASP A 167 -2.96 -26.72 -23.55
N LEU A 168 -1.70 -26.87 -23.94
CA LEU A 168 -0.86 -25.73 -24.32
C LEU A 168 -1.31 -25.11 -25.65
N ALA A 169 -1.71 -25.94 -26.62
CA ALA A 169 -2.30 -25.45 -27.88
C ALA A 169 -3.62 -24.68 -27.61
N TRP A 170 -4.45 -25.22 -26.71
CA TRP A 170 -5.70 -24.58 -26.29
C TRP A 170 -5.41 -23.23 -25.57
N VAL A 171 -4.45 -23.18 -24.65
CA VAL A 171 -4.07 -21.94 -23.96
C VAL A 171 -3.62 -20.87 -24.97
N ILE A 172 -2.77 -21.23 -25.95
CA ILE A 172 -2.29 -20.30 -26.99
C ILE A 172 -3.49 -19.75 -27.79
N ASP A 173 -4.44 -20.60 -28.17
CA ASP A 173 -5.65 -20.16 -28.86
C ASP A 173 -6.51 -19.24 -28.00
N GLN A 174 -6.73 -19.54 -26.70
CA GLN A 174 -7.48 -18.68 -25.80
C GLN A 174 -6.88 -17.27 -25.69
N PHE A 175 -5.56 -17.14 -25.60
CA PHE A 175 -4.89 -15.83 -25.64
C PHE A 175 -5.13 -15.08 -26.95
N ALA A 176 -5.04 -15.77 -28.09
CA ALA A 176 -5.31 -15.16 -29.40
C ALA A 176 -6.76 -14.70 -29.55
N GLN A 177 -7.75 -15.52 -29.15
CA GLN A 177 -9.16 -15.17 -29.19
C GLN A 177 -9.51 -14.02 -28.23
N ALA A 178 -8.93 -14.01 -27.02
CA ALA A 178 -9.06 -12.91 -26.08
C ALA A 178 -8.51 -11.60 -26.68
N ALA A 179 -7.34 -11.66 -27.29
CA ALA A 179 -6.71 -10.50 -27.94
C ALA A 179 -7.57 -9.93 -29.08
N ARG A 180 -8.17 -10.79 -29.90
CA ARG A 180 -9.15 -10.38 -30.93
C ARG A 180 -10.31 -9.60 -30.31
N ARG A 181 -10.95 -10.16 -29.27
CA ARG A 181 -12.10 -9.51 -28.60
C ARG A 181 -11.75 -8.16 -27.98
N VAL A 182 -10.60 -8.08 -27.34
CA VAL A 182 -10.08 -6.84 -26.73
C VAL A 182 -9.87 -5.78 -27.83
N LYS A 183 -9.24 -6.14 -28.96
CA LYS A 183 -9.09 -5.24 -30.11
C LYS A 183 -10.43 -4.83 -30.71
N ASP A 184 -11.37 -5.78 -30.91
CA ASP A 184 -12.69 -5.52 -31.46
C ASP A 184 -13.53 -4.60 -30.57
N ALA A 185 -13.24 -4.56 -29.27
CA ALA A 185 -13.83 -3.64 -28.31
C ALA A 185 -13.27 -2.21 -28.39
N GLY A 186 -12.21 -1.95 -29.15
CA GLY A 186 -11.61 -0.63 -29.34
C GLY A 186 -10.50 -0.30 -28.31
N VAL A 187 -9.94 -1.28 -27.63
CA VAL A 187 -8.82 -1.10 -26.71
C VAL A 187 -7.53 -0.79 -27.48
N ASP A 188 -6.66 0.08 -26.96
CA ASP A 188 -5.47 0.58 -27.64
C ASP A 188 -4.28 -0.38 -27.62
N ALA A 189 -4.14 -1.20 -26.56
CA ALA A 189 -3.00 -2.09 -26.35
C ALA A 189 -3.37 -3.34 -25.54
N ILE A 190 -2.52 -4.35 -25.59
CA ILE A 190 -2.63 -5.57 -24.79
C ILE A 190 -1.33 -5.75 -23.99
N GLU A 191 -1.45 -6.18 -22.72
CA GLU A 191 -0.31 -6.66 -21.96
C GLU A 191 -0.48 -8.17 -21.66
N ILE A 192 0.47 -8.99 -22.07
CA ILE A 192 0.53 -10.42 -21.76
C ILE A 192 1.16 -10.59 -20.38
N HIS A 193 0.47 -11.28 -19.47
CA HIS A 193 0.99 -11.52 -18.13
C HIS A 193 1.86 -12.77 -18.08
N ALA A 194 3.20 -12.59 -18.19
CA ALA A 194 4.21 -13.64 -18.04
C ALA A 194 5.05 -13.48 -16.77
N ALA A 195 4.42 -12.98 -15.69
CA ALA A 195 5.06 -12.71 -14.39
C ALA A 195 4.27 -13.32 -13.22
N HIS A 196 4.72 -13.07 -11.99
CA HIS A 196 4.03 -13.28 -10.70
C HIS A 196 3.62 -14.73 -10.40
N GLY A 197 4.31 -15.73 -11.01
CA GLY A 197 4.01 -17.13 -10.77
C GLY A 197 2.73 -17.65 -11.43
N TYR A 198 2.15 -16.90 -12.40
CA TYR A 198 1.03 -17.33 -13.22
C TYR A 198 1.50 -18.28 -14.34
N LEU A 199 0.59 -18.80 -15.16
CA LEU A 199 0.90 -19.92 -16.04
C LEU A 199 2.14 -19.68 -16.90
N LEU A 200 2.21 -18.59 -17.69
CA LEU A 200 3.35 -18.31 -18.57
C LEU A 200 4.66 -18.13 -17.79
N SER A 201 4.59 -17.43 -16.64
CA SER A 201 5.72 -17.25 -15.73
C SER A 201 6.24 -18.58 -15.17
N THR A 202 5.35 -19.51 -14.82
CA THR A 202 5.74 -20.82 -14.27
C THR A 202 6.41 -21.69 -15.33
N PHE A 203 6.05 -21.55 -16.60
CA PHE A 203 6.76 -22.22 -17.71
C PHE A 203 8.15 -21.66 -17.91
N LEU A 204 8.33 -20.32 -17.80
CA LEU A 204 9.61 -19.66 -17.99
C LEU A 204 10.62 -19.97 -16.87
N SER A 205 10.15 -20.11 -15.63
CA SER A 205 10.99 -20.30 -14.44
C SER A 205 11.46 -21.76 -14.26
N ARG A 206 12.77 -21.97 -14.10
CA ARG A 206 13.33 -23.30 -13.74
C ARG A 206 12.85 -23.76 -12.35
N GLY A 207 12.53 -22.83 -11.49
CA GLY A 207 12.01 -23.13 -10.16
C GLY A 207 10.70 -23.90 -10.20
N TYR A 208 9.85 -23.59 -11.18
CA TYR A 208 8.54 -24.22 -11.37
C TYR A 208 8.52 -25.28 -12.48
N ASN A 209 9.27 -25.07 -13.56
CA ASN A 209 9.28 -25.93 -14.74
C ASN A 209 10.41 -26.95 -14.65
N LYS A 210 10.08 -28.20 -14.33
CA LYS A 210 10.99 -29.35 -14.24
C LYS A 210 10.83 -30.31 -15.43
N ARG A 211 10.23 -29.84 -16.53
CA ARG A 211 10.04 -30.63 -17.77
C ARG A 211 11.37 -30.82 -18.50
N ASP A 212 11.47 -31.92 -19.24
CA ASP A 212 12.59 -32.27 -20.09
C ASP A 212 12.22 -32.36 -21.58
N ASP A 213 10.98 -31.97 -21.94
CA ASP A 213 10.46 -31.89 -23.29
C ASP A 213 10.71 -30.51 -23.95
N ARG A 214 10.10 -30.29 -25.13
CA ARG A 214 10.22 -29.03 -25.88
C ARG A 214 9.70 -27.77 -25.13
N TRP A 215 9.05 -27.93 -23.99
CA TRP A 215 8.49 -26.86 -23.15
C TRP A 215 9.30 -26.63 -21.87
N GLY A 216 10.41 -27.38 -21.66
CA GLY A 216 11.22 -27.29 -20.45
C GLY A 216 12.72 -27.49 -20.72
N GLY A 217 13.53 -27.55 -19.64
CA GLY A 217 14.98 -27.66 -19.72
C GLY A 217 15.65 -26.35 -20.09
N SER A 218 16.02 -26.16 -21.38
CA SER A 218 16.73 -24.95 -21.83
C SER A 218 15.87 -23.68 -21.70
N LEU A 219 16.51 -22.51 -21.68
CA LEU A 219 15.80 -21.22 -21.61
C LEU A 219 14.89 -21.04 -22.84
N GLU A 220 15.35 -21.43 -24.01
CA GLU A 220 14.61 -21.36 -25.28
C GLU A 220 13.30 -22.18 -25.20
N ASN A 221 13.38 -23.37 -24.62
CA ASN A 221 12.21 -24.24 -24.44
C ASN A 221 11.25 -23.65 -23.40
N ARG A 222 11.77 -23.12 -22.29
CA ARG A 222 10.95 -22.51 -21.24
C ARG A 222 10.28 -21.21 -21.69
N ALA A 223 10.93 -20.39 -22.51
CA ALA A 223 10.37 -19.18 -23.11
C ALA A 223 9.36 -19.48 -24.23
N ARG A 224 9.39 -20.68 -24.81
CA ARG A 224 8.60 -21.07 -25.99
C ARG A 224 7.11 -20.76 -25.84
N LEU A 225 6.48 -21.12 -24.71
CA LEU A 225 5.04 -20.89 -24.51
C LEU A 225 4.70 -19.40 -24.61
N THR A 226 5.46 -18.53 -23.94
CA THR A 226 5.26 -17.09 -24.01
C THR A 226 5.48 -16.57 -25.44
N CYS A 227 6.53 -17.02 -26.13
CA CYS A 227 6.80 -16.62 -27.51
C CYS A 227 5.69 -17.07 -28.48
N GLU A 228 5.18 -18.29 -28.35
CA GLU A 228 4.06 -18.77 -29.18
C GLU A 228 2.77 -17.99 -28.91
N VAL A 229 2.49 -17.60 -27.64
CA VAL A 229 1.36 -16.73 -27.30
C VAL A 229 1.53 -15.36 -27.98
N VAL A 230 2.72 -14.73 -27.91
CA VAL A 230 2.99 -13.44 -28.57
C VAL A 230 2.75 -13.54 -30.09
N LYS A 231 3.30 -14.58 -30.75
CA LYS A 231 3.12 -14.79 -32.21
C LYS A 231 1.64 -14.99 -32.57
N ALA A 232 0.90 -15.79 -31.76
CA ALA A 232 -0.52 -16.04 -32.01
C ALA A 232 -1.35 -14.76 -31.86
N ILE A 233 -1.07 -13.93 -30.86
CA ILE A 233 -1.72 -12.63 -30.66
C ILE A 233 -1.37 -11.70 -31.83
N LYS A 234 -0.10 -11.52 -32.18
CA LYS A 234 0.31 -10.64 -33.30
C LYS A 234 -0.32 -11.05 -34.63
N LYS A 235 -0.52 -12.35 -34.84
CA LYS A 235 -1.22 -12.86 -36.05
C LYS A 235 -2.65 -12.34 -36.16
N VAL A 236 -3.37 -12.18 -35.04
CA VAL A 236 -4.79 -11.77 -35.03
C VAL A 236 -4.98 -10.27 -34.87
N VAL A 237 -4.08 -9.58 -34.12
CA VAL A 237 -4.20 -8.13 -33.91
C VAL A 237 -3.40 -7.31 -34.94
N GLY A 238 -2.42 -7.91 -35.64
CA GLY A 238 -1.57 -7.22 -36.60
C GLY A 238 -0.29 -6.65 -35.99
N VAL A 239 0.69 -6.32 -36.86
CA VAL A 239 2.03 -5.94 -36.45
C VAL A 239 2.11 -4.56 -35.75
N ASP A 240 1.22 -3.63 -36.13
CA ASP A 240 1.23 -2.26 -35.61
C ASP A 240 0.44 -2.13 -34.29
N TYR A 241 -0.31 -3.15 -33.88
CA TYR A 241 -1.08 -3.14 -32.64
C TYR A 241 -0.17 -3.44 -31.45
N PRO A 242 -0.11 -2.56 -30.41
CA PRO A 242 0.85 -2.71 -29.32
C PRO A 242 0.59 -3.94 -28.45
N VAL A 243 1.61 -4.78 -28.29
CA VAL A 243 1.61 -5.97 -27.42
C VAL A 243 2.77 -5.88 -26.43
N LEU A 244 2.46 -5.59 -25.19
CA LEU A 244 3.42 -5.57 -24.10
C LEU A 244 3.52 -6.95 -23.46
N VAL A 245 4.66 -7.28 -22.85
CA VAL A 245 4.81 -8.51 -22.06
C VAL A 245 5.38 -8.17 -20.68
N ARG A 246 4.63 -8.53 -19.63
CA ARG A 246 5.10 -8.36 -18.26
C ARG A 246 5.86 -9.59 -17.80
N VAL A 247 7.11 -9.38 -17.31
CA VAL A 247 8.04 -10.45 -16.89
C VAL A 247 8.55 -10.23 -15.47
N ASN A 248 9.01 -11.30 -14.81
CA ASN A 248 9.75 -11.21 -13.55
C ASN A 248 11.22 -10.89 -13.85
N GLY A 249 11.72 -9.72 -13.48
CA GLY A 249 13.15 -9.41 -13.49
C GLY A 249 13.94 -10.24 -12.47
N PHE A 250 13.26 -10.72 -11.41
CA PHE A 250 13.85 -11.61 -10.41
C PHE A 250 12.76 -12.42 -9.69
N GLU A 251 13.10 -13.63 -9.23
CA GLU A 251 12.22 -14.47 -8.42
C GLU A 251 12.85 -14.74 -7.06
N PHE A 252 12.22 -14.20 -6.01
CA PHE A 252 12.69 -14.31 -4.63
C PHE A 252 12.24 -15.63 -3.99
N GLY A 253 13.10 -16.19 -3.12
CA GLY A 253 12.76 -17.39 -2.31
C GLY A 253 12.64 -18.67 -3.12
N LEU A 254 13.16 -18.72 -4.34
CA LEU A 254 13.17 -19.89 -5.21
C LEU A 254 14.60 -20.20 -5.64
N THR A 255 15.11 -21.39 -5.29
CA THR A 255 16.52 -21.77 -5.50
C THR A 255 16.96 -21.67 -6.97
N ASP A 256 16.09 -22.13 -7.89
CA ASP A 256 16.32 -22.08 -9.34
C ASP A 256 15.43 -21.02 -10.00
N GLY A 257 15.08 -19.94 -9.30
CA GLY A 257 14.26 -18.86 -9.84
C GLY A 257 14.99 -18.05 -10.90
N LEU A 258 14.23 -17.27 -11.68
CA LEU A 258 14.77 -16.37 -12.69
C LEU A 258 15.70 -15.32 -12.08
N THR A 259 16.85 -15.11 -12.73
CA THR A 259 17.76 -13.99 -12.46
C THR A 259 17.56 -12.87 -13.49
N PRO A 260 18.05 -11.64 -13.23
CA PRO A 260 17.95 -10.56 -14.20
C PRO A 260 18.55 -10.88 -15.55
N GLU A 261 19.70 -11.56 -15.58
CA GLU A 261 20.44 -11.95 -16.81
C GLU A 261 19.66 -13.01 -17.60
N GLU A 262 19.05 -13.97 -16.92
CA GLU A 262 18.23 -15.00 -17.55
C GLU A 262 16.94 -14.40 -18.12
N THR A 263 16.29 -13.51 -17.37
CA THR A 263 15.10 -12.78 -17.84
C THR A 263 15.45 -11.85 -19.02
N ALA A 264 16.60 -11.20 -19.01
CA ALA A 264 17.03 -10.33 -20.11
C ALA A 264 17.17 -11.11 -21.42
N ARG A 265 17.76 -12.33 -21.38
CA ARG A 265 17.82 -13.23 -22.53
C ARG A 265 16.44 -13.70 -22.98
N ALA A 266 15.55 -14.03 -22.03
CA ALA A 266 14.17 -14.40 -22.36
C ALA A 266 13.40 -13.21 -22.97
N ALA A 267 13.61 -11.99 -22.47
CA ALA A 267 13.00 -10.79 -23.01
C ALA A 267 13.40 -10.53 -24.49
N ALA A 268 14.67 -10.78 -24.84
CA ALA A 268 15.12 -10.69 -26.23
C ALA A 268 14.40 -11.72 -27.14
N MET A 269 14.19 -12.94 -26.67
CA MET A 269 13.40 -13.95 -27.42
C MET A 269 11.93 -13.57 -27.56
N ILE A 270 11.37 -12.93 -26.55
CA ILE A 270 9.99 -12.43 -26.52
C ILE A 270 9.84 -11.25 -27.49
N GLU A 271 10.82 -10.34 -27.54
CA GLU A 271 10.92 -9.28 -28.54
C GLU A 271 10.98 -9.86 -29.96
N GLU A 272 11.86 -10.84 -30.20
CA GLU A 272 11.98 -11.53 -31.50
C GLU A 272 10.65 -12.21 -31.91
N ALA A 273 9.85 -12.68 -30.95
CA ALA A 273 8.52 -13.23 -31.19
C ALA A 273 7.48 -12.17 -31.57
N GLY A 274 7.78 -10.87 -31.43
CA GLY A 274 6.96 -9.74 -31.85
C GLY A 274 6.39 -8.88 -30.71
N ALA A 275 6.87 -8.99 -29.49
CA ALA A 275 6.48 -8.07 -28.41
C ALA A 275 7.02 -6.65 -28.69
N ASP A 276 6.20 -5.63 -28.39
CA ASP A 276 6.52 -4.23 -28.65
C ASP A 276 7.03 -3.47 -27.42
N ALA A 277 6.90 -4.05 -26.23
CA ALA A 277 7.48 -3.52 -25.00
C ALA A 277 7.61 -4.61 -23.93
N ILE A 278 8.56 -4.44 -23.01
CA ILE A 278 8.79 -5.32 -21.85
C ILE A 278 8.49 -4.56 -20.57
N HIS A 279 7.56 -5.07 -19.74
CA HIS A 279 7.21 -4.50 -18.43
C HIS A 279 7.87 -5.32 -17.31
N VAL A 280 8.84 -4.73 -16.61
CA VAL A 280 9.70 -5.43 -15.66
C VAL A 280 9.11 -5.41 -14.25
N SER A 281 8.80 -6.58 -13.69
CA SER A 281 8.30 -6.76 -12.33
C SER A 281 9.22 -7.70 -11.54
N ALA A 282 8.72 -8.29 -10.46
CA ALA A 282 9.38 -9.35 -9.70
C ALA A 282 8.35 -10.24 -9.00
N HIS A 283 8.76 -11.42 -8.57
CA HIS A 283 7.91 -12.40 -7.91
C HIS A 283 8.59 -13.02 -6.69
N ALA A 284 7.81 -13.39 -5.66
CA ALA A 284 8.26 -14.23 -4.55
C ALA A 284 7.51 -15.56 -4.57
N HIS A 285 8.26 -16.66 -4.47
CA HIS A 285 7.69 -18.01 -4.44
C HIS A 285 6.80 -18.21 -3.21
N ASN A 286 7.26 -17.75 -2.07
CA ASN A 286 6.51 -17.80 -0.82
C ASN A 286 6.25 -16.37 -0.32
N PRO A 287 5.08 -15.80 -0.60
CA PRO A 287 4.76 -14.44 -0.19
C PRO A 287 4.66 -14.28 1.33
N PHE A 288 4.54 -15.37 2.09
CA PHE A 288 4.42 -15.33 3.55
C PHE A 288 5.78 -15.37 4.25
N ALA A 289 6.76 -16.11 3.71
CA ALA A 289 8.02 -16.36 4.41
C ALA A 289 9.07 -15.25 4.21
N ASP A 290 9.11 -14.57 3.07
CA ASP A 290 10.14 -13.58 2.77
C ASP A 290 9.59 -12.32 2.07
N PHE A 291 8.58 -11.72 2.67
CA PHE A 291 7.95 -10.50 2.19
C PHE A 291 8.88 -9.29 2.17
N THR A 292 10.01 -9.33 2.85
CA THR A 292 11.02 -8.28 2.81
C THR A 292 11.72 -8.23 1.46
N GLN A 293 11.66 -9.31 0.68
CA GLN A 293 12.26 -9.45 -0.65
C GLN A 293 11.23 -9.74 -1.75
N GLY A 294 9.94 -9.73 -1.41
CA GLY A 294 8.87 -10.16 -2.30
C GLY A 294 8.39 -9.13 -3.32
N PRO A 295 7.30 -9.44 -4.06
CA PRO A 295 6.75 -8.58 -5.11
C PRO A 295 6.17 -7.27 -4.60
N LEU A 296 6.13 -7.08 -3.28
CA LEU A 296 5.68 -5.86 -2.63
C LEU A 296 6.90 -5.04 -2.20
N PRO A 297 7.42 -4.14 -3.05
CA PRO A 297 8.66 -3.43 -2.77
C PRO A 297 8.51 -2.54 -1.53
N ALA A 298 9.37 -2.77 -0.54
CA ALA A 298 9.49 -1.91 0.63
C ALA A 298 10.30 -0.64 0.31
N GLY A 299 11.34 -0.77 -0.53
CA GLY A 299 12.18 0.33 -1.01
C GLY A 299 11.60 1.07 -2.21
N VAL A 300 12.06 2.29 -2.44
CA VAL A 300 11.75 3.09 -3.64
C VAL A 300 12.57 2.55 -4.81
N ALA A 301 11.93 2.41 -5.98
CA ALA A 301 12.53 1.89 -7.22
C ALA A 301 13.30 0.57 -7.03
N GLN A 302 12.76 -0.34 -6.23
CA GLN A 302 13.46 -1.55 -5.79
C GLN A 302 13.87 -2.45 -6.96
N TYR A 303 13.19 -2.37 -8.12
CA TYR A 303 13.47 -3.19 -9.31
C TYR A 303 14.32 -2.44 -10.37
N ARG A 304 14.91 -1.29 -10.00
CA ARG A 304 15.71 -0.45 -10.93
C ARG A 304 16.82 -1.25 -11.64
N GLU A 305 17.60 -2.01 -10.88
CA GLU A 305 18.72 -2.78 -11.46
C GLU A 305 18.25 -3.90 -12.40
N TYR A 306 17.13 -4.55 -12.10
CA TYR A 306 16.53 -5.55 -13.00
C TYR A 306 16.08 -4.90 -14.32
N THR A 307 15.44 -3.73 -14.21
CA THR A 307 15.01 -2.94 -15.38
C THR A 307 16.20 -2.56 -16.26
N LYS A 308 17.29 -2.05 -15.65
CA LYS A 308 18.53 -1.69 -16.37
C LYS A 308 19.13 -2.88 -17.09
N THR A 309 19.24 -4.03 -16.43
CA THR A 309 19.78 -5.25 -17.03
C THR A 309 18.96 -5.68 -18.25
N ILE A 310 17.63 -5.68 -18.15
CA ILE A 310 16.76 -6.05 -19.27
C ILE A 310 16.87 -5.02 -20.40
N LYS A 311 16.87 -3.70 -20.09
CA LYS A 311 16.99 -2.62 -21.08
C LYS A 311 18.24 -2.72 -21.95
N GLN A 312 19.32 -3.28 -21.43
CA GLN A 312 20.57 -3.48 -22.18
C GLN A 312 20.49 -4.63 -23.21
N HIS A 313 19.45 -5.48 -23.15
CA HIS A 313 19.33 -6.68 -23.99
C HIS A 313 18.19 -6.61 -25.01
N VAL A 314 17.31 -5.59 -24.92
CA VAL A 314 16.19 -5.40 -25.83
C VAL A 314 16.25 -4.03 -26.50
N THR A 315 15.67 -3.93 -27.69
CA THR A 315 15.56 -2.67 -28.45
C THR A 315 14.19 -2.02 -28.26
N VAL A 316 13.16 -2.80 -27.95
CA VAL A 316 11.83 -2.31 -27.64
C VAL A 316 11.79 -1.51 -26.33
N PRO A 317 10.82 -0.62 -26.16
CA PRO A 317 10.62 0.10 -24.91
C PRO A 317 10.53 -0.80 -23.68
N VAL A 318 11.13 -0.36 -22.56
CA VAL A 318 11.07 -1.03 -21.26
C VAL A 318 10.32 -0.18 -20.27
N VAL A 319 9.33 -0.79 -19.60
CA VAL A 319 8.51 -0.17 -18.56
C VAL A 319 9.02 -0.59 -17.19
N ALA A 320 9.39 0.38 -16.35
CA ALA A 320 9.85 0.15 -14.98
C ALA A 320 8.67 0.21 -13.98
N VAL A 321 8.71 -0.65 -12.95
CA VAL A 321 7.78 -0.63 -11.81
C VAL A 321 8.54 -0.88 -10.51
N GLY A 322 7.90 -0.75 -9.36
CA GLY A 322 8.47 -1.10 -8.07
C GLY A 322 8.58 0.09 -7.10
N ARG A 323 7.43 0.60 -6.62
CA ARG A 323 7.33 1.77 -5.74
C ARG A 323 8.04 2.99 -6.31
N MET A 324 7.65 3.37 -7.54
CA MET A 324 8.17 4.57 -8.18
C MET A 324 7.66 5.84 -7.51
N LEU A 325 8.58 6.77 -7.23
CA LEU A 325 8.27 8.17 -6.93
C LEU A 325 8.58 9.02 -8.16
N PRO A 326 7.88 10.13 -8.39
CA PRO A 326 8.05 10.95 -9.59
C PRO A 326 9.50 11.41 -9.83
N GLU A 327 10.23 11.76 -8.77
CA GLU A 327 11.61 12.22 -8.83
C GLU A 327 12.56 11.12 -9.35
N ILE A 328 12.45 9.92 -8.79
CA ILE A 328 13.28 8.76 -9.20
C ILE A 328 12.90 8.29 -10.59
N ALA A 329 11.59 8.30 -10.90
CA ALA A 329 11.09 7.96 -12.23
C ALA A 329 11.66 8.89 -13.30
N ASN A 330 11.62 10.21 -13.05
CA ASN A 330 12.20 11.20 -13.96
C ASN A 330 13.71 11.04 -14.12
N GLU A 331 14.43 10.71 -13.05
CA GLU A 331 15.87 10.40 -13.09
C GLU A 331 16.15 9.17 -13.96
N MET A 332 15.45 8.04 -13.74
CA MET A 332 15.64 6.80 -14.51
C MET A 332 15.39 7.01 -16.01
N LEU A 333 14.33 7.75 -16.36
CA LEU A 333 14.01 8.11 -17.74
C LEU A 333 15.09 9.00 -18.36
N ALA A 334 15.56 10.01 -17.64
CA ALA A 334 16.61 10.91 -18.10
C ALA A 334 17.95 10.20 -18.32
N LEU A 335 18.24 9.15 -17.55
CA LEU A 335 19.43 8.31 -17.68
C LEU A 335 19.28 7.21 -18.74
N GLY A 336 18.10 7.05 -19.35
CA GLY A 336 17.82 5.99 -20.33
C GLY A 336 17.78 4.57 -19.72
N GLU A 337 17.54 4.45 -18.41
CA GLU A 337 17.44 3.15 -17.72
C GLU A 337 16.11 2.45 -18.00
N CYS A 338 15.09 3.20 -18.42
CA CYS A 338 13.80 2.74 -18.90
C CYS A 338 13.21 3.76 -19.88
N ASP A 339 12.11 3.40 -20.56
CA ASP A 339 11.40 4.27 -21.52
C ASP A 339 10.07 4.77 -20.96
N PHE A 340 9.44 4.00 -20.06
CA PHE A 340 8.21 4.31 -19.36
C PHE A 340 8.30 3.86 -17.90
N VAL A 341 7.43 4.41 -17.08
CA VAL A 341 7.34 4.06 -15.65
C VAL A 341 5.90 3.81 -15.23
N SER A 342 5.71 2.81 -14.39
CA SER A 342 4.42 2.44 -13.81
C SER A 342 4.34 2.83 -12.33
N MET A 343 3.31 3.60 -11.95
CA MET A 343 3.10 4.11 -10.59
C MET A 343 1.79 3.58 -9.99
N GLY A 344 1.74 2.30 -9.59
CA GLY A 344 0.50 1.66 -9.12
C GLY A 344 -0.10 2.33 -7.89
N ARG A 345 0.35 1.95 -6.71
CA ARG A 345 -0.23 2.43 -5.43
C ARG A 345 -0.18 3.95 -5.25
N GLN A 346 0.75 4.63 -5.93
CA GLN A 346 0.79 6.09 -5.93
C GLN A 346 -0.41 6.69 -6.68
N LEU A 347 -0.85 6.09 -7.79
CA LEU A 347 -2.07 6.47 -8.52
C LEU A 347 -3.36 5.99 -7.84
N LEU A 348 -3.29 4.98 -6.94
CA LEU A 348 -4.39 4.69 -6.01
C LEU A 348 -4.55 5.77 -4.95
N ALA A 349 -3.44 6.30 -4.45
CA ALA A 349 -3.45 7.38 -3.47
C ALA A 349 -3.89 8.72 -4.08
N ASP A 350 -3.46 9.01 -5.32
CA ASP A 350 -3.79 10.25 -6.03
C ASP A 350 -3.97 10.01 -7.53
N PRO A 351 -5.21 9.92 -8.03
CA PRO A 351 -5.47 9.76 -9.46
C PRO A 351 -5.01 10.95 -10.29
N GLU A 352 -4.96 12.18 -9.72
CA GLU A 352 -4.59 13.43 -10.38
C GLU A 352 -3.06 13.67 -10.43
N LEU A 353 -2.26 12.67 -10.13
CA LEU A 353 -0.80 12.80 -9.99
C LEU A 353 -0.15 13.49 -11.18
N VAL A 354 -0.46 13.03 -12.40
CA VAL A 354 0.24 13.53 -13.61
C VAL A 354 -0.17 14.97 -13.92
N ASN A 355 -1.46 15.31 -13.83
CA ASN A 355 -1.93 16.67 -14.02
C ASN A 355 -1.30 17.63 -13.00
N LYS A 356 -1.26 17.24 -11.72
CA LYS A 356 -0.62 18.05 -10.66
C LYS A 356 0.87 18.29 -10.93
N ILE A 357 1.58 17.29 -11.42
CA ILE A 357 3.00 17.46 -11.82
C ILE A 357 3.11 18.41 -13.01
N LYS A 358 2.26 18.27 -14.02
CA LYS A 358 2.20 19.10 -15.23
C LYS A 358 1.91 20.56 -14.89
N ASP A 359 1.07 20.79 -13.90
CA ASP A 359 0.71 22.13 -13.39
C ASP A 359 1.74 22.71 -12.39
N GLY A 360 2.87 22.04 -12.17
CA GLY A 360 3.89 22.46 -11.19
C GLY A 360 3.47 22.27 -9.72
N ALA A 361 2.36 21.60 -9.47
CA ALA A 361 1.78 21.37 -8.13
C ALA A 361 2.20 20.04 -7.49
N ARG A 362 3.47 19.64 -7.66
CA ARG A 362 4.01 18.38 -7.13
C ARG A 362 3.73 18.17 -5.63
N GLN A 363 3.77 19.23 -4.85
CA GLN A 363 3.54 19.18 -3.39
C GLN A 363 2.07 18.86 -3.04
N SER A 364 1.13 19.11 -3.94
CA SER A 364 -0.29 18.75 -3.80
C SER A 364 -0.59 17.30 -4.17
N VAL A 365 0.38 16.54 -4.64
CA VAL A 365 0.21 15.10 -4.92
C VAL A 365 0.14 14.35 -3.60
N ARG A 366 -1.02 13.73 -3.32
CA ARG A 366 -1.24 12.88 -2.13
C ARG A 366 -0.34 11.64 -2.17
N PRO A 367 0.52 11.42 -1.16
CA PRO A 367 1.48 10.33 -1.20
C PRO A 367 0.89 8.98 -0.81
N CYS A 368 1.36 7.91 -1.44
CA CYS A 368 1.20 6.55 -0.91
C CYS A 368 2.14 6.33 0.28
N ILE A 369 1.59 5.99 1.45
CA ILE A 369 2.35 5.74 2.68
C ILE A 369 2.82 4.29 2.84
N ASN A 370 2.62 3.45 1.83
CA ASN A 370 3.07 2.06 1.83
C ASN A 370 2.49 1.20 2.97
N CYS A 371 1.23 1.43 3.35
CA CYS A 371 0.54 0.74 4.44
C CYS A 371 0.04 -0.66 4.07
N TYR A 372 -0.09 -0.98 2.78
CA TYR A 372 -0.58 -2.25 2.22
C TYR A 372 -2.07 -2.58 2.46
N VAL A 373 -2.87 -1.67 2.96
CA VAL A 373 -4.32 -1.87 3.13
C VAL A 373 -5.00 -2.26 1.81
N CYS A 374 -4.65 -1.61 0.70
CA CYS A 374 -5.19 -1.94 -0.62
C CYS A 374 -4.82 -3.36 -1.09
N VAL A 375 -3.62 -3.84 -0.75
CA VAL A 375 -3.15 -5.18 -1.12
C VAL A 375 -3.81 -6.25 -0.27
N GLU A 376 -4.03 -6.00 1.01
CA GLU A 376 -4.73 -6.92 1.91
C GLU A 376 -6.13 -7.27 1.40
N GLN A 377 -6.89 -6.27 0.97
CA GLN A 377 -8.25 -6.49 0.46
C GLN A 377 -8.27 -7.39 -0.78
N ASN A 378 -7.25 -7.27 -1.63
CA ASN A 378 -7.11 -8.15 -2.80
C ASN A 378 -6.90 -9.62 -2.38
N PHE A 379 -6.12 -9.88 -1.32
CA PHE A 379 -5.97 -11.23 -0.78
C PHE A 379 -7.28 -11.83 -0.26
N PHE A 380 -8.25 -11.00 0.13
CA PHE A 380 -9.57 -11.42 0.59
C PHE A 380 -10.62 -11.48 -0.51
N ASP A 381 -10.22 -11.36 -1.77
CA ASP A 381 -11.12 -11.27 -2.94
C ASP A 381 -12.07 -10.05 -2.85
N GLY A 382 -11.66 -9.03 -2.13
CA GLY A 382 -12.41 -7.79 -1.91
C GLY A 382 -11.91 -6.61 -2.73
N ASN A 383 -12.68 -5.52 -2.74
CA ASN A 383 -12.29 -4.28 -3.40
C ASN A 383 -11.19 -3.57 -2.60
N PRO A 384 -10.10 -3.13 -3.23
CA PRO A 384 -9.05 -2.38 -2.56
C PRO A 384 -9.56 -1.14 -1.84
N LYS A 385 -9.00 -0.87 -0.66
CA LYS A 385 -9.19 0.37 0.10
C LYS A 385 -7.86 1.11 0.20
N CYS A 386 -7.89 2.41 0.30
CA CYS A 386 -6.66 3.18 0.52
C CYS A 386 -6.75 3.94 1.85
N ALA A 387 -5.74 3.77 2.71
CA ALA A 387 -5.72 4.45 4.01
C ALA A 387 -5.69 5.98 3.90
N VAL A 388 -5.20 6.53 2.77
CA VAL A 388 -5.06 7.97 2.57
C VAL A 388 -6.00 8.54 1.50
N ASN A 389 -6.66 7.69 0.72
CA ASN A 389 -7.64 8.10 -0.30
C ASN A 389 -8.98 7.41 -0.09
N PRO A 390 -9.91 8.03 0.65
CA PRO A 390 -11.24 7.46 0.90
C PRO A 390 -12.10 7.27 -0.35
N ALA A 391 -11.77 7.95 -1.47
CA ALA A 391 -12.50 7.84 -2.72
C ALA A 391 -12.12 6.58 -3.55
N LEU A 392 -11.07 5.85 -3.19
CA LEU A 392 -10.65 4.67 -3.94
C LEU A 392 -11.77 3.62 -4.03
N CYS A 393 -12.07 3.14 -5.24
CA CYS A 393 -13.18 2.24 -5.57
C CYS A 393 -14.58 2.82 -5.30
N ASN A 394 -14.67 4.11 -4.98
CA ASN A 394 -15.91 4.87 -4.79
C ASN A 394 -15.89 6.18 -5.61
N GLU A 395 -15.12 6.23 -6.68
CA GLU A 395 -14.85 7.46 -7.44
C GLU A 395 -16.15 8.13 -7.96
N SER A 396 -17.15 7.35 -8.33
CA SER A 396 -18.44 7.88 -8.82
C SER A 396 -19.30 8.55 -7.74
N VAL A 397 -19.17 8.13 -6.48
CA VAL A 397 -19.99 8.61 -5.36
C VAL A 397 -19.23 9.52 -4.40
N ALA A 398 -17.90 9.53 -4.45
CA ALA A 398 -17.05 10.34 -3.58
C ALA A 398 -16.79 11.76 -4.12
N VAL A 399 -17.58 12.22 -5.07
CA VAL A 399 -17.44 13.56 -5.66
C VAL A 399 -17.70 14.64 -4.60
N LEU A 400 -16.76 15.58 -4.48
CA LEU A 400 -16.87 16.72 -3.57
C LEU A 400 -17.64 17.85 -4.25
N ALA A 401 -18.95 17.92 -4.02
CA ALA A 401 -19.76 19.02 -4.51
C ALA A 401 -19.53 20.29 -3.65
N PRO A 402 -19.51 21.49 -4.26
CA PRO A 402 -19.50 22.75 -3.51
C PRO A 402 -20.69 22.82 -2.54
N MET A 403 -20.47 23.47 -1.39
CA MET A 403 -21.55 23.71 -0.43
C MET A 403 -22.62 24.64 -1.04
N VAL A 404 -23.90 24.35 -0.80
CA VAL A 404 -25.01 25.22 -1.23
C VAL A 404 -24.95 26.58 -0.55
N ARG A 405 -24.50 26.62 0.72
CA ARG A 405 -24.27 27.84 1.50
C ARG A 405 -22.91 27.72 2.18
N ALA A 406 -22.08 28.75 2.05
CA ALA A 406 -20.81 28.82 2.74
C ALA A 406 -21.04 28.80 4.26
N LYS A 407 -20.33 27.91 4.95
CA LYS A 407 -20.37 27.73 6.40
C LYS A 407 -19.00 28.09 6.97
N HIS A 408 -18.99 28.51 8.23
CA HIS A 408 -17.78 28.52 9.05
C HIS A 408 -17.67 27.22 9.83
N VAL A 409 -16.72 26.39 9.47
CA VAL A 409 -16.46 25.09 10.11
C VAL A 409 -15.25 25.21 11.02
N VAL A 410 -15.41 24.90 12.28
CA VAL A 410 -14.30 24.83 13.25
C VAL A 410 -13.92 23.36 13.45
N VAL A 411 -12.65 23.02 13.17
CA VAL A 411 -12.09 21.69 13.38
C VAL A 411 -11.16 21.70 14.57
N ILE A 412 -11.34 20.79 15.51
CA ILE A 412 -10.55 20.71 16.76
C ILE A 412 -9.66 19.47 16.71
N GLY A 413 -8.34 19.69 16.63
CA GLY A 413 -7.30 18.67 16.57
C GLY A 413 -6.60 18.65 15.20
N GLY A 414 -5.31 18.90 15.19
CA GLY A 414 -4.44 18.96 13.99
C GLY A 414 -3.83 17.61 13.60
N GLY A 415 -4.44 16.49 14.00
CA GLY A 415 -4.08 15.14 13.54
C GLY A 415 -4.61 14.82 12.13
N PRO A 416 -4.38 13.59 11.60
CA PRO A 416 -4.79 13.23 10.25
C PRO A 416 -6.30 13.40 10.01
N GLY A 417 -7.14 13.03 10.96
CA GLY A 417 -8.59 13.21 10.84
C GLY A 417 -9.00 14.69 10.78
N GLY A 418 -8.43 15.53 11.65
CA GLY A 418 -8.76 16.95 11.63
C GLY A 418 -8.24 17.66 10.38
N MET A 419 -7.03 17.35 9.92
CA MET A 419 -6.49 17.93 8.70
C MET A 419 -7.27 17.48 7.45
N GLU A 420 -7.74 16.21 7.38
CA GLU A 420 -8.58 15.76 6.27
C GLU A 420 -9.97 16.43 6.32
N ALA A 421 -10.59 16.52 7.50
CA ALA A 421 -11.87 17.23 7.64
C ALA A 421 -11.76 18.70 7.22
N ALA A 422 -10.70 19.38 7.66
CA ALA A 422 -10.44 20.78 7.29
C ALA A 422 -10.22 20.93 5.78
N ARG A 423 -9.41 20.06 5.18
CA ARG A 423 -9.14 20.05 3.74
C ARG A 423 -10.40 19.83 2.91
N VAL A 424 -11.22 18.83 3.26
CA VAL A 424 -12.45 18.51 2.51
C VAL A 424 -13.48 19.62 2.66
N ALA A 425 -13.67 20.16 3.86
CA ALA A 425 -14.56 21.29 4.08
C ALA A 425 -14.14 22.54 3.27
N ALA A 426 -12.84 22.87 3.26
CA ALA A 426 -12.29 23.97 2.49
C ALA A 426 -12.44 23.77 0.97
N LEU A 427 -12.18 22.57 0.45
CA LEU A 427 -12.40 22.22 -0.97
C LEU A 427 -13.87 22.38 -1.39
N ARG A 428 -14.81 22.22 -0.47
CA ARG A 428 -16.25 22.45 -0.71
C ARG A 428 -16.66 23.91 -0.55
N GLY A 429 -15.74 24.81 -0.20
CA GLY A 429 -15.98 26.25 -0.09
C GLY A 429 -16.32 26.75 1.32
N ALA A 430 -16.09 25.96 2.38
CA ALA A 430 -16.23 26.41 3.75
C ALA A 430 -15.10 27.39 4.11
N LYS A 431 -15.41 28.38 4.98
CA LYS A 431 -14.38 29.01 5.80
C LYS A 431 -14.02 28.04 6.91
N VAL A 432 -12.72 27.72 7.06
CA VAL A 432 -12.28 26.70 8.04
C VAL A 432 -11.30 27.30 9.03
N THR A 433 -11.53 27.05 10.33
CA THR A 433 -10.57 27.32 11.39
C THR A 433 -10.17 25.99 12.04
N LEU A 434 -8.88 25.65 11.99
CA LEU A 434 -8.30 24.43 12.58
C LEU A 434 -7.57 24.79 13.88
N ILE A 435 -8.04 24.24 15.00
CA ILE A 435 -7.46 24.48 16.33
C ILE A 435 -6.60 23.29 16.73
N GLU A 436 -5.35 23.54 17.12
CA GLU A 436 -4.42 22.53 17.62
C GLU A 436 -3.79 23.00 18.96
N LYS A 437 -3.87 22.14 19.99
CA LYS A 437 -3.29 22.43 21.31
C LYS A 437 -1.75 22.40 21.30
N GLY A 438 -1.17 21.63 20.42
CA GLY A 438 0.27 21.52 20.23
C GLY A 438 0.84 22.68 19.42
N SER A 439 2.15 22.76 19.36
CA SER A 439 2.88 23.80 18.61
C SER A 439 3.03 23.47 17.12
N ARG A 440 2.49 22.34 16.66
CA ARG A 440 2.59 21.85 15.26
C ARG A 440 1.43 20.95 14.88
N LEU A 441 1.16 20.85 13.59
CA LEU A 441 0.22 19.89 13.01
C LEU A 441 0.80 18.48 12.94
N GLY A 442 -0.05 17.47 12.70
CA GLY A 442 0.31 16.05 12.51
C GLY A 442 -0.14 15.14 13.66
N GLY A 443 -0.37 15.67 14.86
CA GLY A 443 -0.80 14.86 16.00
C GLY A 443 0.14 13.66 16.25
N THR A 444 -0.43 12.47 16.51
CA THR A 444 0.38 11.24 16.70
C THR A 444 1.05 10.76 15.42
N MET A 445 0.56 11.13 14.24
CA MET A 445 1.18 10.81 12.96
C MET A 445 2.56 11.47 12.84
N TRP A 446 2.76 12.67 13.40
CA TRP A 446 4.06 13.30 13.44
C TRP A 446 5.11 12.43 14.16
N PHE A 447 4.72 11.76 15.24
CA PHE A 447 5.60 10.84 15.95
C PHE A 447 5.86 9.53 15.16
N SER A 448 4.83 9.00 14.47
CA SER A 448 4.95 7.78 13.69
C SER A 448 5.94 7.89 12.52
N GLN A 449 6.30 9.11 12.10
CA GLN A 449 7.37 9.33 11.12
C GLN A 449 8.71 8.74 11.58
N LEU A 450 8.97 8.65 12.88
CA LEU A 450 10.21 8.10 13.42
C LEU A 450 10.35 6.61 13.11
N THR A 451 9.27 5.85 13.28
CA THR A 451 9.21 4.41 13.01
C THR A 451 8.94 4.11 11.55
N THR A 452 8.10 4.92 10.90
CA THR A 452 7.62 4.74 9.53
C THR A 452 7.89 5.99 8.68
N PRO A 453 9.06 6.07 8.01
CA PRO A 453 9.46 7.28 7.25
C PRO A 453 8.45 7.73 6.18
N ALA A 454 7.67 6.81 5.62
CA ALA A 454 6.65 7.14 4.62
C ALA A 454 5.55 8.07 5.17
N ASN A 455 5.31 8.07 6.48
CA ASN A 455 4.32 8.95 7.11
C ASN A 455 4.75 10.42 7.09
N GLN A 456 6.05 10.71 6.91
CA GLN A 456 6.54 12.08 6.73
C GLN A 456 5.94 12.72 5.47
N LEU A 457 5.89 11.97 4.37
CA LEU A 457 5.29 12.46 3.13
C LEU A 457 3.84 12.90 3.31
N LEU A 458 3.08 12.18 4.14
CA LEU A 458 1.68 12.52 4.42
C LEU A 458 1.55 13.76 5.31
N VAL A 459 2.42 13.93 6.31
CA VAL A 459 2.43 15.14 7.15
C VAL A 459 2.79 16.36 6.31
N ASP A 460 3.82 16.25 5.47
CA ASP A 460 4.29 17.32 4.59
C ASP A 460 3.18 17.73 3.59
N TRP A 461 2.52 16.72 2.99
CA TRP A 461 1.39 16.94 2.10
C TRP A 461 0.22 17.64 2.78
N PHE A 462 -0.18 17.20 3.97
CA PHE A 462 -1.26 17.85 4.70
C PHE A 462 -0.92 19.30 5.07
N THR A 463 0.31 19.55 5.53
CA THR A 463 0.76 20.90 5.87
C THR A 463 0.65 21.82 4.66
N HIS A 464 1.11 21.36 3.50
CA HIS A 464 0.98 22.09 2.24
C HIS A 464 -0.49 22.32 1.84
N GLU A 465 -1.35 21.29 1.92
CA GLU A 465 -2.77 21.42 1.54
C GLU A 465 -3.56 22.37 2.46
N ILE A 466 -3.31 22.33 3.77
CA ILE A 466 -3.92 23.23 4.74
C ILE A 466 -3.53 24.69 4.44
N GLU A 467 -2.26 24.95 4.13
CA GLU A 467 -1.77 26.25 3.72
C GLU A 467 -2.36 26.69 2.37
N ARG A 468 -2.29 25.85 1.34
CA ARG A 468 -2.81 26.10 -0.01
C ARG A 468 -4.30 26.44 -0.03
N LEU A 469 -5.08 25.81 0.84
CA LEU A 469 -6.53 26.01 0.96
C LEU A 469 -6.90 27.17 1.88
N ASN A 470 -5.92 27.94 2.37
CA ASN A 470 -6.11 29.09 3.26
C ASN A 470 -6.94 28.74 4.51
N VAL A 471 -6.69 27.55 5.11
CA VAL A 471 -7.28 27.19 6.39
C VAL A 471 -6.64 28.02 7.48
N ASP A 472 -7.46 28.66 8.31
CA ASP A 472 -6.99 29.45 9.45
C ASP A 472 -6.55 28.52 10.59
N VAL A 473 -5.25 28.51 10.93
CA VAL A 473 -4.67 27.54 11.89
C VAL A 473 -4.31 28.22 13.20
N LEU A 474 -4.92 27.78 14.28
CA LEU A 474 -4.67 28.25 15.65
C LEU A 474 -3.85 27.20 16.43
N LEU A 475 -2.52 27.32 16.36
CA LEU A 475 -1.60 26.47 17.13
C LEU A 475 -1.49 26.91 18.59
N SER A 476 -1.02 26.00 19.45
CA SER A 476 -0.85 26.23 20.90
C SER A 476 -2.13 26.75 21.57
N THR A 477 -3.30 26.35 21.03
CA THR A 477 -4.62 26.78 21.47
C THR A 477 -5.44 25.59 21.93
N GLU A 478 -5.77 25.52 23.22
CA GLU A 478 -6.65 24.48 23.74
C GLU A 478 -8.11 24.89 23.54
N ALA A 479 -8.85 24.06 22.81
CA ALA A 479 -10.26 24.29 22.54
C ALA A 479 -11.09 24.08 23.83
N ASN A 480 -11.92 25.07 24.14
CA ASN A 480 -12.91 25.01 25.20
C ASN A 480 -14.17 25.75 24.74
N ARG A 481 -15.20 25.79 25.61
CA ARG A 481 -16.49 26.38 25.30
C ARG A 481 -16.40 27.86 24.90
N ASP A 482 -15.55 28.64 25.59
CA ASP A 482 -15.41 30.07 25.35
C ASP A 482 -14.70 30.36 24.02
N VAL A 483 -13.64 29.61 23.73
CA VAL A 483 -12.92 29.70 22.44
C VAL A 483 -13.85 29.38 21.27
N ILE A 484 -14.64 28.31 21.36
CA ILE A 484 -15.56 27.91 20.29
C ILE A 484 -16.70 28.92 20.13
N ALA A 485 -17.28 29.41 21.22
CA ALA A 485 -18.33 30.43 21.18
C ALA A 485 -17.84 31.72 20.51
N ALA A 486 -16.61 32.14 20.80
CA ALA A 486 -16.02 33.38 20.22
C ALA A 486 -15.80 33.27 18.71
N LEU A 487 -15.65 32.09 18.14
CA LEU A 487 -15.46 31.86 16.71
C LEU A 487 -16.75 31.94 15.89
N ASN A 488 -17.92 31.89 16.51
CA ASN A 488 -19.23 31.91 15.82
C ASN A 488 -19.32 30.87 14.70
N ALA A 489 -18.96 29.62 15.01
CA ALA A 489 -18.97 28.52 14.06
C ALA A 489 -20.40 28.08 13.71
N ASP A 490 -20.66 27.75 12.45
CA ASP A 490 -21.90 27.07 12.03
C ASP A 490 -21.85 25.57 12.39
N GLU A 491 -20.68 24.95 12.30
CA GLU A 491 -20.45 23.53 12.65
C GLU A 491 -19.09 23.32 13.32
N VAL A 492 -19.00 22.31 14.17
CA VAL A 492 -17.77 21.92 14.88
C VAL A 492 -17.47 20.44 14.59
N ILE A 493 -16.23 20.13 14.20
CA ILE A 493 -15.73 18.77 14.05
C ILE A 493 -14.66 18.51 15.11
N VAL A 494 -14.89 17.52 15.98
CA VAL A 494 -13.96 17.11 17.03
C VAL A 494 -13.12 15.93 16.53
N ALA A 495 -11.82 16.16 16.38
CA ALA A 495 -10.81 15.22 15.89
C ALA A 495 -9.63 15.11 16.88
N THR A 496 -9.90 15.12 18.17
CA THR A 496 -8.89 15.19 19.26
C THR A 496 -8.09 13.90 19.45
N GLY A 497 -8.46 12.82 18.77
CA GLY A 497 -7.79 11.53 18.87
C GLY A 497 -8.19 10.73 20.10
N ALA A 498 -7.51 9.60 20.32
CA ALA A 498 -7.76 8.68 21.39
C ALA A 498 -6.99 9.05 22.68
N ARG A 499 -7.51 8.60 23.81
CA ARG A 499 -6.82 8.63 25.11
C ARG A 499 -5.96 7.37 25.29
N ARG A 500 -4.76 7.56 25.83
CA ARG A 500 -3.83 6.47 26.18
C ARG A 500 -3.69 6.37 27.68
N GLY A 501 -3.92 5.15 28.19
CA GLY A 501 -3.88 4.86 29.62
C GLY A 501 -2.67 4.01 30.02
N LEU A 502 -2.53 3.79 31.31
CA LEU A 502 -1.65 2.79 31.91
C LEU A 502 -2.47 1.51 32.19
N PRO A 503 -1.86 0.32 32.18
CA PRO A 503 -2.55 -0.89 32.57
C PRO A 503 -2.88 -0.84 34.07
N ASN A 504 -4.00 -1.46 34.44
CA ASN A 504 -4.41 -1.54 35.83
C ASN A 504 -3.71 -2.70 36.57
N VAL A 505 -2.39 -2.56 36.74
CA VAL A 505 -1.55 -3.55 37.43
C VAL A 505 -0.62 -2.86 38.41
N PRO A 506 -0.21 -3.55 39.53
CA PRO A 506 0.75 -3.01 40.47
C PRO A 506 2.04 -2.57 39.76
N GLY A 507 2.53 -1.37 40.10
CA GLY A 507 3.75 -0.80 39.54
C GLY A 507 3.63 -0.06 38.20
N ALA A 508 2.44 0.02 37.61
CA ALA A 508 2.20 0.78 36.37
C ALA A 508 2.54 2.27 36.49
N GLU A 509 2.54 2.82 37.70
CA GLU A 509 2.85 4.23 37.98
C GLU A 509 4.32 4.52 38.25
N LEU A 510 5.17 3.50 38.17
CA LEU A 510 6.63 3.68 38.39
C LEU A 510 7.23 4.61 37.30
N SER A 511 8.25 5.37 37.69
CA SER A 511 8.81 6.44 36.87
C SER A 511 9.44 6.00 35.55
N HIS A 512 9.80 4.72 35.39
CA HIS A 512 10.36 4.12 34.17
C HIS A 512 9.30 3.49 33.27
N VAL A 513 8.01 3.56 33.66
CA VAL A 513 6.87 3.14 32.85
C VAL A 513 6.36 4.35 32.08
N LEU A 514 6.35 4.25 30.75
CA LEU A 514 5.99 5.33 29.84
C LEU A 514 4.75 4.95 29.02
N THR A 515 3.79 5.82 28.95
CA THR A 515 2.77 5.73 27.91
C THR A 515 3.36 6.16 26.54
N GLY A 516 2.70 5.86 25.44
CA GLY A 516 3.10 6.36 24.12
C GLY A 516 3.20 7.89 24.08
N ASP A 517 2.31 8.60 24.78
CA ASP A 517 2.35 10.07 24.85
C ASP A 517 3.53 10.58 25.69
N ALA A 518 3.83 9.93 26.81
CA ALA A 518 4.99 10.25 27.64
C ALA A 518 6.31 10.00 26.89
N LEU A 519 6.40 8.89 26.16
CA LEU A 519 7.58 8.59 25.32
C LEU A 519 7.73 9.63 24.20
N ARG A 520 6.62 10.04 23.57
CA ARG A 520 6.61 11.11 22.58
C ARG A 520 7.14 12.41 23.16
N ALA A 521 6.61 12.86 24.28
CA ALA A 521 7.03 14.09 24.96
C ALA A 521 8.53 14.07 25.31
N VAL A 522 9.04 12.92 25.75
CA VAL A 522 10.46 12.72 26.05
C VAL A 522 11.33 12.84 24.78
N ILE A 523 10.93 12.26 23.66
CA ILE A 523 11.71 12.25 22.41
C ILE A 523 11.61 13.60 21.68
N THR A 524 10.44 14.24 21.68
CA THR A 524 10.20 15.52 21.00
C THR A 524 10.55 16.74 21.85
N GLY A 525 10.79 16.55 23.14
CA GLY A 525 11.03 17.63 24.08
C GLY A 525 9.78 18.47 24.41
N GLU A 526 8.56 17.98 24.13
CA GLU A 526 7.32 18.64 24.51
C GLU A 526 7.13 18.65 26.04
N LYS A 527 6.52 19.74 26.55
CA LYS A 527 6.22 19.83 28.00
C LYS A 527 5.04 18.93 28.32
N GLU A 528 5.28 17.78 28.91
CA GLU A 528 4.28 17.07 29.71
C GLU A 528 4.54 17.27 31.20
N SER A 529 3.45 17.34 31.99
CA SER A 529 3.49 17.67 33.42
C SER A 529 4.23 16.64 34.31
N ASN A 530 4.70 15.52 33.75
CA ASN A 530 5.31 14.40 34.48
C ASN A 530 6.61 13.85 33.85
N ASN A 531 7.58 14.69 33.54
CA ASN A 531 8.95 14.27 33.13
C ASN A 531 9.73 13.55 34.28
N ARG A 532 9.12 12.53 34.89
CA ARG A 532 9.74 11.77 36.01
C ARG A 532 10.83 10.78 35.55
N SER A 533 10.80 10.35 34.28
CA SER A 533 11.60 9.22 33.77
C SER A 533 13.04 9.56 33.30
N LEU A 534 13.36 10.83 33.07
CA LEU A 534 14.69 11.21 32.60
C LEU A 534 15.67 11.41 33.74
N SER A 535 16.90 10.88 33.61
CA SER A 535 18.02 11.27 34.44
C SER A 535 18.32 12.78 34.34
N ALA A 536 18.98 13.36 35.31
CA ALA A 536 19.35 14.80 35.29
C ALA A 536 20.08 15.16 33.98
N LEU A 537 21.01 14.31 33.54
CA LEU A 537 21.74 14.47 32.30
C LEU A 537 20.82 14.37 31.06
N GLY A 538 19.87 13.42 31.05
CA GLY A 538 18.88 13.28 29.97
C GLY A 538 18.00 14.53 29.85
N LYS A 539 17.57 15.14 30.97
CA LYS A 539 16.81 16.39 30.98
C LYS A 539 17.62 17.55 30.36
N VAL A 540 18.91 17.65 30.70
CA VAL A 540 19.80 18.66 30.12
C VAL A 540 19.96 18.46 28.61
N ILE A 541 20.18 17.22 28.14
CA ILE A 541 20.36 16.93 26.70
C ILE A 541 19.07 17.28 25.91
N VAL A 542 17.90 16.88 26.40
CA VAL A 542 16.61 17.19 25.74
C VAL A 542 16.35 18.69 25.74
N ALA A 543 16.60 19.38 26.88
CA ALA A 543 16.44 20.84 26.99
C ALA A 543 17.38 21.59 26.03
N THR A 544 18.66 21.19 25.97
CA THR A 544 19.64 21.79 25.05
C THR A 544 19.25 21.50 23.59
N GLY A 545 18.93 20.27 23.25
CA GLY A 545 18.49 19.89 21.90
C GLY A 545 17.27 20.67 21.43
N ARG A 546 16.33 20.99 22.34
CA ARG A 546 15.18 21.85 22.07
C ARG A 546 15.61 23.30 21.80
N THR A 547 16.47 23.86 22.64
CA THR A 547 16.90 25.26 22.53
C THR A 547 17.65 25.53 21.22
N ILE A 548 18.44 24.58 20.73
CA ILE A 548 19.18 24.68 19.47
C ILE A 548 18.38 24.13 18.25
N GLY A 549 17.10 23.80 18.41
CA GLY A 549 16.21 23.38 17.32
C GLY A 549 16.51 21.98 16.74
N LEU A 550 17.36 21.18 17.40
CA LEU A 550 17.68 19.82 16.91
C LEU A 550 16.47 18.89 16.92
N LEU A 551 15.53 19.09 17.85
CA LEU A 551 14.31 18.29 17.97
C LEU A 551 13.16 18.75 17.06
N ASN A 552 13.39 19.71 16.17
CA ASN A 552 12.38 20.19 15.23
C ASN A 552 12.35 19.39 13.92
N SER A 553 13.37 18.58 13.64
CA SER A 553 13.46 17.75 12.43
C SER A 553 13.43 16.27 12.80
N VAL A 554 12.49 15.54 12.18
CA VAL A 554 12.35 14.08 12.34
C VAL A 554 13.62 13.34 11.90
N ASP A 555 14.26 13.76 10.81
CA ASP A 555 15.49 13.13 10.31
C ASP A 555 16.66 13.32 11.29
N ARG A 556 16.77 14.49 11.92
CA ARG A 556 17.76 14.74 12.97
C ARG A 556 17.50 13.85 14.20
N ILE A 557 16.25 13.75 14.66
CA ILE A 557 15.88 12.87 15.78
C ILE A 557 16.18 11.42 15.42
N ARG A 558 15.83 10.98 14.22
CA ARG A 558 16.08 9.61 13.71
C ARG A 558 17.59 9.32 13.66
N SER A 559 18.41 10.25 13.23
CA SER A 559 19.87 10.13 13.19
C SER A 559 20.47 10.11 14.61
N LEU A 560 20.10 11.07 15.46
CA LEU A 560 20.58 11.18 16.84
C LEU A 560 20.20 9.95 17.68
N SER A 561 19.00 9.39 17.46
CA SER A 561 18.52 8.20 18.18
C SER A 561 19.37 6.95 17.96
N LYS A 562 20.21 6.91 16.91
CA LYS A 562 21.18 5.83 16.68
C LYS A 562 22.34 5.87 17.67
N THR A 563 22.72 7.06 18.13
CA THR A 563 23.83 7.27 19.07
C THR A 563 23.36 7.39 20.52
N TRP A 564 22.23 8.05 20.72
CA TRP A 564 21.68 8.25 22.07
C TRP A 564 20.16 8.29 22.04
N MET A 565 19.54 7.64 23.03
CA MET A 565 18.08 7.65 23.27
C MET A 565 17.80 7.76 24.78
N PRO A 566 16.72 8.46 25.17
CA PRO A 566 16.31 8.59 26.57
C PRO A 566 15.55 7.35 27.10
N VAL A 567 15.87 6.16 26.60
CA VAL A 567 15.33 4.87 27.05
C VAL A 567 16.47 3.92 27.40
N GLY A 568 16.24 3.02 28.33
CA GLY A 568 17.23 2.05 28.81
C GLY A 568 17.69 1.08 27.73
N LYS A 569 18.66 0.23 28.08
CA LYS A 569 19.20 -0.79 27.15
C LYS A 569 18.27 -1.99 26.98
N ARG A 570 17.44 -2.28 27.98
CA ARG A 570 16.44 -3.34 27.98
C ARG A 570 15.06 -2.70 28.07
N VAL A 571 14.23 -2.95 27.09
CA VAL A 571 12.90 -2.34 26.99
C VAL A 571 11.85 -3.45 26.94
N VAL A 572 10.84 -3.34 27.80
CA VAL A 572 9.64 -4.16 27.70
C VAL A 572 8.54 -3.30 27.09
N VAL A 573 7.93 -3.76 26.00
CA VAL A 573 6.77 -3.13 25.36
C VAL A 573 5.53 -3.93 25.74
N ILE A 574 4.57 -3.30 26.39
CA ILE A 574 3.27 -3.88 26.75
C ILE A 574 2.28 -3.51 25.66
N GLY A 575 1.80 -4.50 24.92
CA GLY A 575 0.97 -4.38 23.73
C GLY A 575 1.78 -4.56 22.46
N GLY A 576 1.56 -5.67 21.77
CA GLY A 576 2.22 -6.08 20.53
C GLY A 576 1.41 -5.75 19.27
N GLY A 577 0.43 -4.84 19.36
CA GLY A 577 -0.31 -4.34 18.22
C GLY A 577 0.56 -3.52 17.25
N LEU A 578 -0.07 -2.84 16.28
CA LEU A 578 0.60 -2.04 15.24
C LEU A 578 1.69 -1.12 15.83
N VAL A 579 1.32 -0.30 16.83
CA VAL A 579 2.23 0.70 17.41
C VAL A 579 3.35 0.04 18.19
N GLY A 580 3.04 -0.98 19.00
CA GLY A 580 4.03 -1.67 19.81
C GLY A 580 5.05 -2.42 18.98
N LEU A 581 4.62 -3.08 17.90
CA LEU A 581 5.52 -3.83 17.01
C LEU A 581 6.45 -2.89 16.22
N GLU A 582 5.93 -1.78 15.65
CA GLU A 582 6.75 -0.77 14.98
C GLU A 582 7.77 -0.11 15.92
N LEU A 583 7.35 0.18 17.14
CA LEU A 583 8.24 0.74 18.15
C LEU A 583 9.34 -0.27 18.56
N ALA A 584 8.98 -1.53 18.70
CA ALA A 584 9.93 -2.60 19.06
C ALA A 584 11.00 -2.77 17.98
N GLU A 585 10.63 -2.79 16.70
CA GLU A 585 11.57 -2.81 15.56
C GLU A 585 12.50 -1.59 15.61
N PHE A 586 11.92 -0.37 15.75
CA PHE A 586 12.67 0.88 15.83
C PHE A 586 13.71 0.89 16.96
N LEU A 587 13.36 0.37 18.14
CA LEU A 587 14.24 0.29 19.30
C LEU A 587 15.36 -0.75 19.11
N ALA A 588 15.01 -1.92 18.54
CA ALA A 588 15.95 -3.00 18.29
C ALA A 588 17.02 -2.61 17.25
N GLU A 589 16.63 -1.93 16.16
CA GLU A 589 17.55 -1.34 15.19
C GLU A 589 18.58 -0.38 15.83
N ARG A 590 18.27 0.16 17.00
CA ARG A 590 19.11 1.08 17.78
C ARG A 590 19.83 0.38 18.92
N GLY A 591 19.95 -0.94 18.84
CA GLY A 591 20.72 -1.76 19.76
C GLY A 591 20.08 -1.96 21.14
N ARG A 592 18.74 -1.76 21.27
CA ARG A 592 18.03 -2.11 22.50
C ARG A 592 17.61 -3.58 22.46
N LYS A 593 17.70 -4.24 23.61
CA LYS A 593 17.12 -5.58 23.79
C LYS A 593 15.63 -5.40 24.12
N VAL A 594 14.76 -5.81 23.23
CA VAL A 594 13.32 -5.56 23.34
C VAL A 594 12.56 -6.86 23.56
N THR A 595 11.66 -6.87 24.54
CA THR A 595 10.65 -7.90 24.72
C THR A 595 9.27 -7.26 24.55
N VAL A 596 8.44 -7.81 23.68
CA VAL A 596 7.05 -7.40 23.46
C VAL A 596 6.14 -8.41 24.14
N LEU A 597 5.24 -7.93 25.00
CA LEU A 597 4.21 -8.71 25.66
C LEU A 597 2.84 -8.34 25.06
N GLU A 598 2.23 -9.29 24.34
CA GLU A 598 0.91 -9.13 23.73
C GLU A 598 -0.10 -10.01 24.47
N GLU A 599 -1.18 -9.42 24.94
CA GLU A 599 -2.23 -10.12 25.68
C GLU A 599 -3.02 -11.08 24.78
N GLY A 600 -3.20 -10.72 23.51
CA GLY A 600 -3.87 -11.54 22.51
C GLY A 600 -2.94 -12.55 21.82
N PRO A 601 -3.53 -13.47 21.04
CA PRO A 601 -2.78 -14.52 20.33
C PRO A 601 -2.04 -14.00 19.08
N HIS A 602 -2.28 -12.77 18.63
CA HIS A 602 -1.81 -12.26 17.35
C HIS A 602 -0.98 -10.98 17.50
N MET A 603 0.23 -10.96 16.94
CA MET A 603 1.08 -9.78 16.88
C MET A 603 0.68 -8.84 15.73
N GLY A 604 0.84 -7.53 15.96
CA GLY A 604 0.78 -6.51 14.93
C GLY A 604 -0.61 -6.06 14.51
N LEU A 605 -1.70 -6.55 15.10
CA LEU A 605 -3.05 -6.08 14.77
C LEU A 605 -3.25 -4.60 15.18
N PRO A 606 -4.03 -3.83 14.39
CA PRO A 606 -4.70 -4.13 13.13
C PRO A 606 -3.85 -3.76 11.89
N MET A 607 -2.55 -3.95 11.94
CA MET A 607 -1.68 -3.72 10.76
C MET A 607 -2.14 -4.62 9.62
N ALA A 608 -2.25 -4.08 8.41
CA ALA A 608 -2.59 -4.85 7.22
C ALA A 608 -1.67 -6.07 7.06
N MET A 609 -2.26 -7.22 6.76
CA MET A 609 -1.63 -8.54 6.80
C MET A 609 -0.25 -8.61 6.11
N PRO A 610 -0.04 -8.10 4.87
CA PRO A 610 1.27 -8.17 4.22
C PRO A 610 2.34 -7.33 4.93
N ARG A 611 1.94 -6.20 5.51
CA ARG A 611 2.85 -5.36 6.29
C ARG A 611 3.17 -6.01 7.64
N ARG A 612 2.19 -6.64 8.27
CA ARG A 612 2.36 -7.34 9.55
C ARG A 612 3.37 -8.47 9.44
N TRP A 613 3.28 -9.29 8.38
CA TRP A 613 4.29 -10.34 8.13
C TRP A 613 5.71 -9.77 8.07
N THR A 614 5.88 -8.70 7.29
CA THR A 614 7.17 -8.01 7.18
C THR A 614 7.65 -7.48 8.53
N ALA A 615 6.77 -6.86 9.33
CA ALA A 615 7.12 -6.28 10.62
C ALA A 615 7.51 -7.37 11.64
N VAL A 616 6.76 -8.47 11.72
CA VAL A 616 7.08 -9.61 12.61
C VAL A 616 8.42 -10.24 12.23
N ILE A 617 8.65 -10.49 10.94
CA ILE A 617 9.91 -11.06 10.43
C ILE A 617 11.09 -10.14 10.77
N LYS A 618 10.98 -8.85 10.52
CA LYS A 618 12.04 -7.88 10.80
C LYS A 618 12.32 -7.74 12.30
N ALA A 619 11.28 -7.61 13.12
CA ALA A 619 11.43 -7.56 14.57
C ALA A 619 12.19 -8.80 15.09
N THR A 620 11.82 -10.00 14.62
CA THR A 620 12.49 -11.25 14.98
C THR A 620 13.95 -11.28 14.49
N LYS A 621 14.22 -10.86 13.25
CA LYS A 621 15.60 -10.76 12.70
C LYS A 621 16.48 -9.78 13.50
N HIS A 622 15.90 -8.72 14.07
CA HIS A 622 16.58 -7.79 14.96
C HIS A 622 16.68 -8.28 16.43
N GLY A 623 16.25 -9.51 16.72
CA GLY A 623 16.35 -10.11 18.04
C GLY A 623 15.30 -9.64 19.04
N VAL A 624 14.18 -9.10 18.59
CA VAL A 624 13.02 -8.81 19.45
C VAL A 624 12.38 -10.11 19.91
N VAL A 625 12.16 -10.24 21.22
CA VAL A 625 11.41 -11.35 21.81
C VAL A 625 9.91 -11.02 21.77
N LEU A 626 9.13 -11.81 21.02
CA LEU A 626 7.68 -11.64 20.85
C LEU A 626 6.95 -12.69 21.69
N VAL A 627 6.24 -12.26 22.74
CA VAL A 627 5.46 -13.13 23.65
C VAL A 627 3.98 -12.85 23.44
N ARG A 628 3.22 -13.87 23.02
CA ARG A 628 1.79 -13.85 22.80
C ARG A 628 1.08 -14.45 24.01
N ASP A 629 -0.22 -14.19 24.15
CA ASP A 629 -1.06 -14.65 25.25
C ASP A 629 -0.47 -14.25 26.63
N ALA A 630 0.20 -13.10 26.68
CA ALA A 630 0.96 -12.62 27.81
C ALA A 630 0.18 -11.60 28.66
N SER A 631 -0.49 -12.05 29.71
CA SER A 631 -1.17 -11.19 30.66
C SER A 631 -0.17 -10.60 31.68
N VAL A 632 -0.01 -9.29 31.68
CA VAL A 632 0.88 -8.60 32.63
C VAL A 632 0.30 -8.67 34.04
N VAL A 633 1.09 -9.12 35.01
CA VAL A 633 0.70 -9.30 36.42
C VAL A 633 1.16 -8.12 37.28
N SER A 634 2.41 -7.71 37.12
CA SER A 634 2.97 -6.56 37.86
C SER A 634 4.22 -6.01 37.19
N ILE A 635 4.56 -4.77 37.51
CA ILE A 635 5.76 -4.08 37.04
C ILE A 635 6.63 -3.73 38.23
N ASP A 636 7.87 -4.20 38.22
CA ASP A 636 8.88 -3.88 39.22
C ASP A 636 9.91 -2.91 38.64
N LYS A 637 10.87 -2.41 39.45
CA LYS A 637 11.90 -1.44 39.03
C LYS A 637 12.79 -1.91 37.90
N VAL A 638 12.93 -3.22 37.68
CA VAL A 638 13.88 -3.83 36.73
C VAL A 638 13.25 -4.92 35.84
N SER A 639 11.96 -5.21 36.03
CA SER A 639 11.27 -6.29 35.34
C SER A 639 9.76 -6.11 35.27
N VAL A 640 9.14 -6.86 34.37
CA VAL A 640 7.70 -7.05 34.24
C VAL A 640 7.38 -8.52 34.42
N ARG A 641 6.55 -8.85 35.40
CA ARG A 641 5.99 -10.20 35.58
C ARG A 641 4.76 -10.36 34.72
N TYR A 642 4.68 -11.47 34.03
CA TYR A 642 3.56 -11.79 33.16
C TYR A 642 3.25 -13.29 33.22
N ARG A 643 2.05 -13.66 32.77
CA ARG A 643 1.56 -15.04 32.74
C ARG A 643 1.23 -15.44 31.30
N VAL A 644 1.59 -16.66 30.93
CA VAL A 644 1.15 -17.33 29.69
C VAL A 644 0.50 -18.66 30.11
N GLY A 645 -0.80 -18.79 29.88
CA GLY A 645 -1.56 -19.89 30.47
C GLY A 645 -1.53 -19.84 31.99
N GLU A 646 -1.08 -20.93 32.63
CA GLU A 646 -0.92 -21.01 34.10
C GLU A 646 0.48 -20.63 34.59
N ASP A 647 1.46 -20.52 33.72
CA ASP A 647 2.85 -20.28 34.05
C ASP A 647 3.17 -18.80 34.17
N GLU A 648 3.96 -18.44 35.21
CA GLU A 648 4.47 -17.08 35.40
C GLU A 648 5.91 -16.94 34.92
N PHE A 649 6.18 -15.82 34.25
CA PHE A 649 7.47 -15.47 33.67
C PHE A 649 7.87 -14.03 34.06
N GLU A 650 9.15 -13.71 33.82
CA GLU A 650 9.70 -12.40 34.06
C GLU A 650 10.47 -11.88 32.86
N ALA A 651 10.12 -10.67 32.39
CA ALA A 651 10.87 -9.94 31.36
C ALA A 651 11.64 -8.78 31.99
N ARG A 652 12.98 -8.79 31.89
CA ARG A 652 13.82 -7.71 32.43
C ARG A 652 13.73 -6.46 31.57
N GLY A 653 13.50 -5.30 32.21
CA GLY A 653 13.37 -4.01 31.53
C GLY A 653 13.87 -2.83 32.36
N ASP A 654 14.76 -2.03 31.80
CA ASP A 654 15.20 -0.75 32.36
C ASP A 654 14.20 0.37 32.04
N THR A 655 13.34 0.14 31.05
CA THR A 655 12.21 0.98 30.61
C THR A 655 11.05 0.08 30.21
N VAL A 656 9.85 0.46 30.60
CA VAL A 656 8.60 -0.17 30.16
C VAL A 656 7.83 0.82 29.32
N VAL A 657 7.38 0.43 28.12
CA VAL A 657 6.55 1.27 27.26
C VAL A 657 5.19 0.62 27.08
N VAL A 658 4.12 1.34 27.42
CA VAL A 658 2.76 0.90 27.24
C VAL A 658 2.24 1.37 25.87
N ALA A 659 2.06 0.44 24.96
CA ALA A 659 1.54 0.63 23.61
C ALA A 659 0.10 0.12 23.44
N SER A 660 -0.47 -0.46 24.48
CA SER A 660 -1.88 -0.86 24.60
C SER A 660 -2.71 0.23 25.33
N GLN A 661 -3.95 -0.07 25.68
CA GLN A 661 -4.84 0.83 26.43
C GLN A 661 -5.15 2.13 25.68
N VAL A 662 -5.54 2.00 24.42
CA VAL A 662 -5.99 3.12 23.58
C VAL A 662 -7.51 3.09 23.48
N GLU A 663 -8.16 4.18 23.91
CA GLU A 663 -9.62 4.30 23.98
C GLU A 663 -10.09 5.57 23.27
N PRO A 664 -11.25 5.55 22.57
CA PRO A 664 -11.87 6.75 22.04
C PRO A 664 -12.07 7.81 23.12
N ASP A 665 -11.97 9.11 22.76
CA ASP A 665 -12.21 10.20 23.71
C ASP A 665 -13.08 11.32 23.09
N SER A 666 -14.38 11.20 23.26
CA SER A 666 -15.40 12.17 22.83
C SER A 666 -15.75 13.21 23.89
N LYS A 667 -15.13 13.21 25.07
CA LYS A 667 -15.48 14.06 26.21
C LYS A 667 -15.55 15.56 25.89
N LEU A 668 -14.73 16.04 24.93
CA LEU A 668 -14.77 17.43 24.50
C LEU A 668 -16.10 17.73 23.78
N ALA A 669 -16.57 16.84 22.91
CA ALA A 669 -17.84 17.00 22.22
C ALA A 669 -19.00 17.10 23.24
N ASP A 670 -18.98 16.27 24.29
CA ASP A 670 -19.99 16.33 25.37
C ASP A 670 -19.97 17.70 26.10
N LYS A 671 -18.78 18.25 26.37
CA LYS A 671 -18.62 19.55 27.01
C LYS A 671 -19.11 20.72 26.15
N LEU A 672 -19.06 20.55 24.83
CA LEU A 672 -19.49 21.57 23.85
C LEU A 672 -20.98 21.50 23.52
N SER A 673 -21.66 20.40 23.84
CA SER A 673 -23.06 20.08 23.46
C SER A 673 -24.10 21.15 23.75
N GLY A 674 -23.90 22.00 24.74
CA GLY A 674 -24.83 23.10 25.06
C GLY A 674 -24.63 24.42 24.31
N LEU A 675 -23.84 24.46 23.23
CA LEU A 675 -23.61 25.69 22.46
C LEU A 675 -24.65 25.95 21.36
N GLY A 676 -25.57 25.02 21.09
CA GLY A 676 -26.55 25.15 19.99
C GLY A 676 -25.94 25.02 18.60
N ILE A 677 -24.71 24.52 18.50
CA ILE A 677 -23.96 24.30 17.26
C ILE A 677 -23.97 22.78 16.98
N ARG A 678 -24.08 22.37 15.71
CA ARG A 678 -23.93 20.97 15.33
C ARG A 678 -22.49 20.52 15.57
N ILE A 679 -22.31 19.45 16.36
CA ILE A 679 -21.02 18.89 16.71
C ILE A 679 -20.91 17.47 16.15
N GLN A 680 -19.83 17.18 15.45
CA GLN A 680 -19.53 15.86 14.91
C GLN A 680 -18.17 15.40 15.42
N VAL A 681 -18.00 14.09 15.65
CA VAL A 681 -16.75 13.49 16.14
C VAL A 681 -16.19 12.59 15.04
N VAL A 682 -14.88 12.68 14.79
CA VAL A 682 -14.21 11.89 13.75
C VAL A 682 -12.90 11.28 14.24
N GLY A 683 -12.40 10.29 13.52
CA GLY A 683 -11.14 9.62 13.77
C GLY A 683 -11.12 8.86 15.11
N ASP A 684 -9.93 8.76 15.70
CA ASP A 684 -9.72 7.98 16.92
C ASP A 684 -10.46 8.55 18.15
N ALA A 685 -11.02 9.77 18.07
CA ALA A 685 -11.92 10.29 19.09
C ALA A 685 -13.29 9.61 19.06
N LEU A 686 -13.73 9.14 17.88
CA LEU A 686 -14.97 8.39 17.68
C LEU A 686 -14.74 6.89 17.85
N ASN A 687 -13.78 6.36 17.12
CA ASN A 687 -13.39 4.94 17.12
C ASN A 687 -11.92 4.82 16.70
N VAL A 688 -11.15 4.02 17.43
CA VAL A 688 -9.72 3.84 17.12
C VAL A 688 -9.54 3.10 15.80
N GLY A 689 -9.12 3.82 14.78
CA GLY A 689 -8.94 3.32 13.40
C GLY A 689 -7.62 3.77 12.77
N TYR A 690 -6.74 4.39 13.54
CA TYR A 690 -5.44 4.91 13.11
C TYR A 690 -5.56 5.88 11.92
N ILE A 691 -4.57 5.89 11.00
CA ILE A 691 -4.60 6.81 9.84
C ILE A 691 -5.81 6.52 8.94
N GLU A 692 -6.08 5.25 8.62
CA GLU A 692 -7.20 4.86 7.76
C GLU A 692 -8.54 5.33 8.31
N GLY A 693 -8.88 4.91 9.55
CA GLY A 693 -10.14 5.28 10.18
C GLY A 693 -10.29 6.79 10.36
N ALA A 694 -9.19 7.47 10.70
CA ALA A 694 -9.19 8.93 10.83
C ALA A 694 -9.47 9.64 9.49
N MET A 695 -8.85 9.18 8.40
CA MET A 695 -9.05 9.74 7.06
C MET A 695 -10.48 9.51 6.55
N HIS A 696 -10.98 8.27 6.66
CA HIS A 696 -12.26 7.88 6.11
C HIS A 696 -13.42 8.55 6.85
N THR A 697 -13.45 8.51 8.19
CA THR A 697 -14.52 9.16 8.97
C THR A 697 -14.53 10.67 8.79
N ALA A 698 -13.35 11.30 8.73
CA ALA A 698 -13.22 12.73 8.51
C ALA A 698 -13.70 13.16 7.10
N HIS A 699 -13.33 12.38 6.08
CA HIS A 699 -13.76 12.61 4.72
C HIS A 699 -15.27 12.50 4.58
N GLU A 700 -15.87 11.44 5.14
CA GLU A 700 -17.32 11.20 5.10
C GLU A 700 -18.09 12.33 5.76
N VAL A 701 -17.73 12.69 7.00
CA VAL A 701 -18.39 13.79 7.72
C VAL A 701 -18.23 15.13 6.98
N ALA A 702 -17.02 15.46 6.51
CA ALA A 702 -16.80 16.74 5.83
C ALA A 702 -17.45 16.81 4.44
N ARG A 703 -17.65 15.66 3.78
CA ARG A 703 -18.38 15.57 2.51
C ARG A 703 -19.87 15.83 2.67
N GLU A 704 -20.44 15.59 3.84
CA GLU A 704 -21.87 15.75 4.13
C GLU A 704 -22.23 17.13 4.74
N LEU A 705 -21.24 17.98 5.03
CA LEU A 705 -21.50 19.36 5.53
C LEU A 705 -22.37 20.13 4.53
#